data_0096b66f877ddd84855a450ff1b4d3c8
#
_entry.id   0096b66f877ddd84855a450ff1b4d3c8
#
_cell.length_a   1.000
_cell.length_b   1.000
_cell.length_c   1.000
_cell.angle_alpha   90.00
_cell.angle_beta   90.00
_cell.angle_gamma   90.00
#
_symmetry.space_group_name_H-M   'P 1'
#
loop_
_entity.id
_entity.type
_entity.pdbx_description
1 polymer ?
#
loop_
_entity_poly.entity_id
_entity_poly.type
_entity_poly.pdbx_seq_one_letter_code
_entity_poly.pdbx_strand_id
1 'polypeptide(L)'
;MSTALDQLTALSHDEVVTHSFVRDVPLPSGGVLALVTLDNGRDHKRPSTLGPATLVELGETLDGLRGRAARGEVQAIAVTGKPYFLAAGADLSKVSQIPSRDVARELARLGHATLGKLHEAGVPTFVFVNGLALGGGLEIALHADYRTVDSSAAAIALPEVFLGIVPAWGGAWLLPNLIGIEGALRVVLENPLKNNRTLKPAQALELGVVDVQFGPAAFLEDSIRWADGVVAGRTTVSRPHVPGKLERAVKWGAAISIARKSLESKVGTVARSPWVALDLLEAARTTDRATGFAAEDEALAELVAGDQFHASMYAFDLVQKRAKRPAGAPPADLARTVGKVGVVGAGLMASQFALLFVRRLQVPVVITDVDQARVDAGVERIRGEILQLAEKGRISGDESNRLVALVTGTTDLADFADADWVIEAVFEELGVKQEVFANVEAVVSETTVLATNTSSLSVEQIGARLAHPERLVGFHFFNPVAVMPLIEVVKAPATDDATLSTAMVTAAALRKNAVVTADAPGFVVNRVLAKLLGEAMHAVETGTPPETVERATAPFGLPMTPFELLELVGLTVGAHVLDTHHAAFPERFHASEGLHRLAEHGRVLDRDAKGRRKGFDKRAVALMAGEGTALSADELRRRIEDGLADEIGRMLDDGVVSAAEDVDLCLVLGAGWPFQMGGATPYLDRVGASRRVRGRPFHDPLVVGPEHEEPTTA
;
A
#
# COMPACT_ATOMS: atom_id res chain seq x y z
N MET A 1 -40.42 -0.95 6.87
CA MET A 1 -38.93 -0.85 6.79
C MET A 1 -38.39 -2.21 7.17
N SER A 2 -37.47 -2.77 6.35
CA SER A 2 -36.75 -4.01 6.65
C SER A 2 -35.91 -3.78 7.91
N THR A 3 -35.79 -4.78 8.80
CA THR A 3 -34.94 -4.69 9.97
C THR A 3 -33.44 -4.70 9.55
N ALA A 4 -32.54 -4.24 10.39
CA ALA A 4 -31.09 -4.31 10.11
C ALA A 4 -30.64 -5.76 9.87
N LEU A 5 -31.25 -6.72 10.57
CA LEU A 5 -30.98 -8.15 10.39
C LEU A 5 -31.48 -8.66 9.02
N ASP A 6 -32.65 -8.21 8.54
CA ASP A 6 -33.14 -8.57 7.21
C ASP A 6 -32.22 -8.02 6.12
N GLN A 7 -31.74 -6.81 6.29
CA GLN A 7 -30.77 -6.18 5.37
C GLN A 7 -29.43 -6.91 5.36
N LEU A 8 -28.93 -7.33 6.53
CA LEU A 8 -27.72 -8.13 6.64
C LEU A 8 -27.88 -9.49 5.94
N THR A 9 -29.05 -10.13 6.10
CA THR A 9 -29.39 -11.38 5.42
C THR A 9 -29.45 -11.17 3.90
N ALA A 10 -29.96 -10.04 3.42
CA ALA A 10 -29.99 -9.72 1.99
C ALA A 10 -28.57 -9.60 1.38
N LEU A 11 -27.58 -9.12 2.13
CA LEU A 11 -26.19 -9.05 1.70
C LEU A 11 -25.55 -10.43 1.49
N SER A 12 -26.10 -11.50 2.07
CA SER A 12 -25.55 -12.87 1.95
C SER A 12 -25.94 -13.58 0.64
N HIS A 13 -26.88 -13.06 -0.16
CA HIS A 13 -27.37 -13.76 -1.36
C HIS A 13 -26.28 -14.08 -2.42
N ASP A 14 -25.29 -13.21 -2.57
CA ASP A 14 -24.16 -13.40 -3.52
C ASP A 14 -22.84 -13.72 -2.81
N GLU A 15 -22.89 -14.14 -1.56
CA GLU A 15 -21.71 -14.48 -0.78
C GLU A 15 -21.08 -15.78 -1.29
N VAL A 16 -19.74 -15.79 -1.41
CA VAL A 16 -18.99 -17.03 -1.54
C VAL A 16 -18.82 -17.62 -0.15
N VAL A 17 -19.80 -18.41 0.28
CA VAL A 17 -19.84 -18.96 1.63
C VAL A 17 -18.62 -19.83 1.91
N THR A 18 -17.98 -19.58 3.03
CA THR A 18 -16.95 -20.45 3.59
C THR A 18 -17.63 -21.45 4.51
N HIS A 19 -17.70 -22.70 4.09
CA HIS A 19 -18.36 -23.77 4.82
C HIS A 19 -17.49 -24.29 5.97
N SER A 20 -18.14 -24.81 7.00
CA SER A 20 -17.55 -25.36 8.21
C SER A 20 -17.65 -26.89 8.21
N PHE A 21 -16.61 -27.57 7.72
CA PHE A 21 -16.57 -29.05 7.67
C PHE A 21 -16.04 -29.61 8.98
N VAL A 22 -16.83 -30.44 9.64
CA VAL A 22 -16.45 -31.09 10.92
C VAL A 22 -15.95 -32.49 10.69
N ARG A 23 -14.79 -32.82 11.28
CA ARG A 23 -14.23 -34.16 11.31
C ARG A 23 -13.84 -34.52 12.74
N ASP A 24 -14.24 -35.70 13.20
CA ASP A 24 -13.81 -36.26 14.47
C ASP A 24 -12.40 -36.88 14.34
N VAL A 25 -11.48 -36.46 15.21
CA VAL A 25 -10.12 -36.92 15.24
C VAL A 25 -9.88 -37.60 16.60
N PRO A 26 -9.63 -38.94 16.63
CA PRO A 26 -9.28 -39.63 17.88
C PRO A 26 -7.98 -39.08 18.46
N LEU A 27 -7.99 -38.75 19.74
CA LEU A 27 -6.80 -38.29 20.45
C LEU A 27 -6.01 -39.51 21.00
N PRO A 28 -4.67 -39.54 20.90
CA PRO A 28 -3.84 -40.59 21.46
C PRO A 28 -4.04 -40.81 22.98
N SER A 29 -4.36 -39.77 23.73
CA SER A 29 -4.67 -39.85 25.17
C SER A 29 -6.08 -40.37 25.48
N GLY A 30 -6.89 -40.61 24.46
CA GLY A 30 -8.29 -40.98 24.57
C GLY A 30 -9.21 -39.79 24.36
N GLY A 31 -10.41 -40.06 23.82
CA GLY A 31 -11.40 -39.03 23.47
C GLY A 31 -11.28 -38.54 22.04
N VAL A 32 -11.98 -37.49 21.74
CA VAL A 32 -12.17 -36.93 20.39
C VAL A 32 -11.89 -35.42 20.37
N LEU A 33 -11.10 -34.98 19.40
CA LEU A 33 -10.98 -33.59 18.99
C LEU A 33 -11.91 -33.39 17.76
N ALA A 34 -12.87 -32.50 17.87
CA ALA A 34 -13.67 -32.08 16.72
C ALA A 34 -12.89 -31.02 15.93
N LEU A 35 -12.42 -31.39 14.73
CA LEU A 35 -11.69 -30.49 13.83
C LEU A 35 -12.65 -29.84 12.84
N VAL A 36 -12.80 -28.52 12.90
CA VAL A 36 -13.56 -27.70 11.96
C VAL A 36 -12.60 -27.18 10.90
N THR A 37 -12.86 -27.48 9.64
CA THR A 37 -12.09 -26.96 8.50
C THR A 37 -12.92 -25.92 7.75
N LEU A 38 -12.39 -24.69 7.63
CA LEU A 38 -13.02 -23.60 6.88
C LEU A 38 -12.59 -23.68 5.41
N ASP A 39 -13.55 -23.88 4.50
CA ASP A 39 -13.30 -23.98 3.07
C ASP A 39 -14.45 -23.41 2.25
N ASN A 40 -14.15 -22.49 1.32
CA ASN A 40 -15.11 -21.88 0.41
C ASN A 40 -15.29 -22.67 -0.91
N GLY A 41 -14.76 -23.87 -1.03
CA GLY A 41 -14.85 -24.72 -2.22
C GLY A 41 -14.12 -24.17 -3.47
N ARG A 42 -13.38 -23.09 -3.34
CA ARG A 42 -12.55 -22.52 -4.43
C ARG A 42 -11.13 -23.10 -4.38
N ASP A 43 -10.37 -22.86 -5.45
CA ASP A 43 -8.98 -23.31 -5.54
C ASP A 43 -8.08 -22.69 -4.46
N HIS A 44 -6.85 -23.21 -4.34
CA HIS A 44 -5.85 -22.77 -3.36
C HIS A 44 -5.31 -21.34 -3.59
N LYS A 45 -5.71 -20.63 -4.66
CA LYS A 45 -5.33 -19.23 -4.92
C LYS A 45 -6.38 -18.23 -4.41
N ARG A 46 -7.56 -18.72 -4.06
CA ARG A 46 -8.68 -17.89 -3.60
C ARG A 46 -8.91 -18.10 -2.11
N PRO A 47 -8.53 -17.12 -1.26
CA PRO A 47 -8.68 -17.27 0.19
C PRO A 47 -10.14 -17.43 0.59
N SER A 48 -10.38 -18.09 1.71
CA SER A 48 -11.66 -18.09 2.42
C SER A 48 -11.87 -16.74 3.10
N THR A 49 -13.09 -16.19 3.00
CA THR A 49 -13.53 -14.95 3.66
C THR A 49 -14.72 -15.23 4.55
N LEU A 50 -15.02 -14.31 5.46
CA LEU A 50 -16.08 -14.44 6.46
C LEU A 50 -17.15 -13.40 6.17
N GLY A 51 -18.19 -13.80 5.48
CA GLY A 51 -19.38 -12.98 5.28
C GLY A 51 -20.51 -13.36 6.26
N PRO A 52 -21.68 -12.70 6.17
CA PRO A 52 -22.80 -12.97 7.08
C PRO A 52 -23.28 -14.41 7.07
N ALA A 53 -23.42 -15.05 5.89
CA ALA A 53 -23.84 -16.45 5.78
C ALA A 53 -22.81 -17.41 6.35
N THR A 54 -21.53 -17.14 6.10
CA THR A 54 -20.41 -17.89 6.69
C THR A 54 -20.44 -17.82 8.22
N LEU A 55 -20.66 -16.64 8.80
CA LEU A 55 -20.72 -16.46 10.26
C LEU A 55 -21.92 -17.20 10.87
N VAL A 56 -23.07 -17.19 10.20
CA VAL A 56 -24.25 -17.95 10.67
C VAL A 56 -23.94 -19.44 10.67
N GLU A 57 -23.44 -20.01 9.55
CA GLU A 57 -23.12 -21.45 9.46
C GLU A 57 -22.03 -21.87 10.48
N LEU A 58 -20.98 -21.08 10.64
CA LEU A 58 -19.96 -21.33 11.66
C LEU A 58 -20.56 -21.29 13.06
N GLY A 59 -21.46 -20.34 13.32
CA GLY A 59 -22.16 -20.21 14.59
C GLY A 59 -22.99 -21.44 14.92
N GLU A 60 -23.75 -21.97 13.96
CA GLU A 60 -24.55 -23.20 14.10
C GLU A 60 -23.66 -24.42 14.33
N THR A 61 -22.55 -24.52 13.59
CA THR A 61 -21.56 -25.59 13.76
C THR A 61 -20.98 -25.59 15.17
N LEU A 62 -20.54 -24.41 15.67
CA LEU A 62 -19.99 -24.29 17.01
C LEU A 62 -21.02 -24.58 18.11
N ASP A 63 -22.28 -24.19 17.95
CA ASP A 63 -23.36 -24.55 18.88
C ASP A 63 -23.58 -26.06 18.94
N GLY A 64 -23.61 -26.72 17.78
CA GLY A 64 -23.66 -28.17 17.71
C GLY A 64 -22.50 -28.86 18.46
N LEU A 65 -21.28 -28.33 18.29
CA LEU A 65 -20.08 -28.86 18.97
C LEU A 65 -20.10 -28.58 20.48
N ARG A 66 -20.58 -27.43 20.92
CA ARG A 66 -20.78 -27.12 22.35
C ARG A 66 -21.77 -28.11 22.99
N GLY A 67 -22.86 -28.44 22.28
CA GLY A 67 -23.82 -29.48 22.72
C GLY A 67 -23.15 -30.85 22.85
N ARG A 68 -22.27 -31.23 21.90
CA ARG A 68 -21.49 -32.48 21.97
C ARG A 68 -20.48 -32.49 23.12
N ALA A 69 -19.81 -31.35 23.33
CA ALA A 69 -18.88 -31.17 24.46
C ALA A 69 -19.59 -31.33 25.81
N ALA A 70 -20.77 -30.71 25.96
CA ALA A 70 -21.59 -30.85 27.19
C ALA A 70 -22.04 -32.28 27.47
N ARG A 71 -22.19 -33.14 26.45
CA ARG A 71 -22.47 -34.57 26.59
C ARG A 71 -21.22 -35.44 26.73
N GLY A 72 -20.04 -34.86 26.73
CA GLY A 72 -18.75 -35.59 26.82
C GLY A 72 -18.36 -36.35 25.55
N GLU A 73 -18.99 -36.08 24.41
CA GLU A 73 -18.70 -36.72 23.12
C GLU A 73 -17.40 -36.18 22.47
N VAL A 74 -17.03 -34.95 22.78
CA VAL A 74 -15.77 -34.32 22.33
C VAL A 74 -15.05 -33.70 23.53
N GLN A 75 -13.73 -33.82 23.56
CA GLN A 75 -12.84 -33.35 24.63
C GLN A 75 -12.09 -32.06 24.21
N ALA A 76 -12.11 -31.74 22.93
CA ALA A 76 -11.51 -30.51 22.40
C ALA A 76 -12.16 -30.11 21.07
N ILE A 77 -12.14 -28.81 20.76
CA ILE A 77 -12.54 -28.28 19.46
C ILE A 77 -11.36 -27.57 18.83
N ALA A 78 -11.06 -27.86 17.57
CA ALA A 78 -10.05 -27.14 16.81
C ALA A 78 -10.63 -26.55 15.53
N VAL A 79 -10.16 -25.34 15.13
CA VAL A 79 -10.49 -24.71 13.86
C VAL A 79 -9.21 -24.59 13.03
N THR A 80 -9.29 -24.91 11.75
CA THR A 80 -8.24 -24.72 10.76
C THR A 80 -8.89 -24.27 9.43
N GLY A 81 -8.09 -23.97 8.43
CA GLY A 81 -8.61 -23.64 7.11
C GLY A 81 -8.14 -24.60 6.03
N LYS A 82 -8.58 -24.37 4.80
CA LYS A 82 -8.08 -25.07 3.63
C LYS A 82 -6.58 -24.80 3.41
N PRO A 83 -5.87 -25.58 2.57
CA PRO A 83 -4.43 -25.35 2.35
C PRO A 83 -4.08 -23.90 2.04
N TYR A 84 -3.05 -23.38 2.74
CA TYR A 84 -2.48 -22.04 2.66
C TYR A 84 -3.32 -20.90 3.25
N PHE A 85 -4.56 -21.15 3.69
CA PHE A 85 -5.43 -20.09 4.24
C PHE A 85 -6.16 -20.59 5.47
N LEU A 86 -6.05 -19.87 6.59
CA LEU A 86 -7.03 -19.98 7.65
C LEU A 86 -8.29 -19.18 7.22
N ALA A 87 -8.17 -17.86 7.13
CA ALA A 87 -9.15 -16.96 6.53
C ALA A 87 -8.50 -15.59 6.24
N ALA A 88 -9.00 -14.90 5.20
CA ALA A 88 -8.54 -13.56 4.81
C ALA A 88 -9.33 -12.41 5.47
N GLY A 89 -10.09 -12.70 6.52
CA GLY A 89 -10.93 -11.75 7.23
C GLY A 89 -12.34 -11.60 6.65
N ALA A 90 -12.99 -10.51 6.99
CA ALA A 90 -14.32 -10.19 6.51
C ALA A 90 -14.40 -10.13 4.98
N ASP A 91 -15.53 -10.48 4.40
CA ASP A 91 -15.78 -10.28 2.98
C ASP A 91 -15.97 -8.78 2.69
N LEU A 92 -14.86 -8.12 2.30
CA LEU A 92 -14.84 -6.69 2.04
C LEU A 92 -15.82 -6.26 0.94
N SER A 93 -16.15 -7.17 -0.01
CA SER A 93 -17.14 -6.88 -1.03
C SER A 93 -18.55 -6.72 -0.45
N LYS A 94 -18.82 -7.36 0.67
CA LYS A 94 -20.08 -7.23 1.41
C LYS A 94 -20.07 -6.06 2.38
N VAL A 95 -18.95 -5.86 3.07
CA VAL A 95 -18.76 -4.71 3.97
C VAL A 95 -18.92 -3.38 3.22
N SER A 96 -18.39 -3.27 2.00
CA SER A 96 -18.54 -2.06 1.17
C SER A 96 -19.97 -1.78 0.68
N GLN A 97 -20.87 -2.76 0.76
CA GLN A 97 -22.29 -2.65 0.38
C GLN A 97 -23.22 -2.39 1.57
N ILE A 98 -22.70 -2.27 2.78
CA ILE A 98 -23.50 -2.04 3.99
C ILE A 98 -24.28 -0.73 3.87
N PRO A 99 -25.63 -0.76 3.96
CA PRO A 99 -26.45 0.39 3.63
C PRO A 99 -26.60 1.39 4.79
N SER A 100 -26.27 0.99 6.01
CA SER A 100 -26.46 1.85 7.18
C SER A 100 -25.58 1.46 8.37
N ARG A 101 -25.41 2.41 9.29
CA ARG A 101 -24.68 2.23 10.56
C ARG A 101 -25.26 1.06 11.40
N ASP A 102 -26.57 0.88 11.40
CA ASP A 102 -27.20 -0.19 12.17
C ASP A 102 -26.89 -1.58 11.59
N VAL A 103 -26.84 -1.72 10.28
CA VAL A 103 -26.44 -2.98 9.62
C VAL A 103 -24.95 -3.28 9.88
N ALA A 104 -24.08 -2.28 9.89
CA ALA A 104 -22.67 -2.45 10.24
C ALA A 104 -22.50 -2.95 11.68
N ARG A 105 -23.27 -2.36 12.62
CA ARG A 105 -23.29 -2.80 14.02
C ARG A 105 -23.77 -4.25 14.17
N GLU A 106 -24.81 -4.65 13.46
CA GLU A 106 -25.31 -6.03 13.49
C GLU A 106 -24.29 -7.02 12.90
N LEU A 107 -23.52 -6.64 11.88
CA LEU A 107 -22.42 -7.46 11.38
C LEU A 107 -21.32 -7.65 12.42
N ALA A 108 -20.92 -6.59 13.13
CA ALA A 108 -19.95 -6.68 14.21
C ALA A 108 -20.44 -7.60 15.33
N ARG A 109 -21.70 -7.44 15.79
CA ARG A 109 -22.33 -8.28 16.79
C ARG A 109 -22.43 -9.74 16.37
N LEU A 110 -22.78 -10.01 15.11
CA LEU A 110 -22.81 -11.37 14.57
C LEU A 110 -21.44 -12.04 14.65
N GLY A 111 -20.39 -11.33 14.29
CA GLY A 111 -19.01 -11.81 14.40
C GLY A 111 -18.61 -12.11 15.84
N HIS A 112 -18.83 -11.16 16.77
CA HIS A 112 -18.57 -11.36 18.19
C HIS A 112 -19.34 -12.56 18.78
N ALA A 113 -20.63 -12.66 18.47
CA ALA A 113 -21.48 -13.75 18.96
C ALA A 113 -21.02 -15.12 18.39
N THR A 114 -20.65 -15.17 17.11
CA THR A 114 -20.19 -16.40 16.46
C THR A 114 -18.82 -16.84 17.01
N LEU A 115 -17.83 -15.95 16.95
CA LEU A 115 -16.45 -16.30 17.35
C LEU A 115 -16.34 -16.51 18.87
N GLY A 116 -17.14 -15.79 19.65
CA GLY A 116 -17.23 -15.91 21.11
C GLY A 116 -17.58 -17.31 21.58
N LYS A 117 -18.29 -18.11 20.78
CA LYS A 117 -18.65 -19.50 21.07
C LYS A 117 -17.45 -20.42 21.26
N LEU A 118 -16.28 -20.09 20.68
CA LEU A 118 -15.03 -20.80 20.95
C LEU A 118 -14.62 -20.65 22.41
N HIS A 119 -14.67 -19.45 22.95
CA HIS A 119 -14.37 -19.22 24.36
C HIS A 119 -15.37 -19.86 25.33
N GLU A 120 -16.60 -20.03 24.88
CA GLU A 120 -17.70 -20.58 25.67
C GLU A 120 -17.89 -22.11 25.47
N ALA A 121 -16.93 -22.77 24.81
CA ALA A 121 -17.09 -24.17 24.36
C ALA A 121 -17.20 -25.18 25.51
N GLY A 122 -16.73 -24.86 26.70
CA GLY A 122 -16.71 -25.77 27.86
C GLY A 122 -15.64 -26.87 27.81
N VAL A 123 -14.86 -26.92 26.72
CA VAL A 123 -13.68 -27.79 26.51
C VAL A 123 -12.57 -26.95 25.91
N PRO A 124 -11.30 -27.38 26.01
CA PRO A 124 -10.18 -26.66 25.38
C PRO A 124 -10.40 -26.43 23.89
N THR A 125 -10.17 -25.18 23.45
CA THR A 125 -10.32 -24.78 22.06
C THR A 125 -8.98 -24.39 21.43
N PHE A 126 -8.81 -24.79 20.18
CA PHE A 126 -7.57 -24.62 19.44
C PHE A 126 -7.86 -23.95 18.09
N VAL A 127 -6.90 -23.11 17.62
CA VAL A 127 -6.86 -22.71 16.21
C VAL A 127 -5.50 -23.08 15.64
N PHE A 128 -5.53 -23.87 14.56
CA PHE A 128 -4.35 -24.27 13.82
C PHE A 128 -4.18 -23.36 12.61
N VAL A 129 -3.34 -22.32 12.73
CA VAL A 129 -3.09 -21.30 11.70
C VAL A 129 -2.21 -21.93 10.61
N ASN A 130 -2.86 -22.62 9.67
CA ASN A 130 -2.21 -23.38 8.60
C ASN A 130 -1.78 -22.52 7.39
N GLY A 131 -1.96 -21.21 7.45
CA GLY A 131 -1.63 -20.31 6.36
C GLY A 131 -1.95 -18.86 6.67
N LEU A 132 -2.36 -18.10 5.67
CA LEU A 132 -2.73 -16.69 5.80
C LEU A 132 -3.89 -16.53 6.80
N ALA A 133 -3.70 -15.61 7.77
CA ALA A 133 -4.70 -15.23 8.76
C ALA A 133 -4.74 -13.69 8.89
N LEU A 134 -5.74 -13.07 8.28
CA LEU A 134 -5.88 -11.61 8.27
C LEU A 134 -7.21 -11.19 8.87
N GLY A 135 -7.22 -10.09 9.62
CA GLY A 135 -8.44 -9.51 10.20
C GLY A 135 -9.24 -10.53 10.97
N GLY A 136 -10.52 -10.70 10.64
CA GLY A 136 -11.39 -11.71 11.23
C GLY A 136 -10.83 -13.13 11.24
N GLY A 137 -9.92 -13.48 10.30
CA GLY A 137 -9.22 -14.76 10.31
C GLY A 137 -8.22 -14.88 11.48
N LEU A 138 -7.56 -13.79 11.86
CA LEU A 138 -6.77 -13.75 13.09
C LEU A 138 -7.66 -13.65 14.32
N GLU A 139 -8.79 -12.92 14.23
CA GLU A 139 -9.73 -12.79 15.34
C GLU A 139 -10.36 -14.13 15.73
N ILE A 140 -10.63 -15.05 14.78
CA ILE A 140 -10.98 -16.45 15.12
C ILE A 140 -9.93 -17.06 16.05
N ALA A 141 -8.64 -16.89 15.72
CA ALA A 141 -7.57 -17.45 16.53
C ALA A 141 -7.48 -16.82 17.93
N LEU A 142 -7.78 -15.53 18.06
CA LEU A 142 -7.78 -14.81 19.32
C LEU A 142 -8.91 -15.26 20.28
N HIS A 143 -10.02 -15.78 19.75
CA HIS A 143 -11.12 -16.31 20.57
C HIS A 143 -10.86 -17.73 21.14
N ALA A 144 -9.94 -18.48 20.57
CA ALA A 144 -9.59 -19.82 21.07
C ALA A 144 -8.63 -19.74 22.27
N ASP A 145 -8.63 -20.83 23.08
CA ASP A 145 -7.70 -20.92 24.21
C ASP A 145 -6.25 -21.06 23.74
N TYR A 146 -5.99 -21.78 22.62
CA TYR A 146 -4.65 -22.14 22.16
C TYR A 146 -4.50 -21.95 20.64
N ARG A 147 -3.28 -21.60 20.20
CA ARG A 147 -2.96 -21.28 18.80
C ARG A 147 -1.65 -21.93 18.37
N THR A 148 -1.66 -22.69 17.28
CA THR A 148 -0.45 -23.15 16.60
C THR A 148 -0.29 -22.40 15.26
N VAL A 149 0.92 -22.33 14.72
CA VAL A 149 1.16 -21.70 13.42
C VAL A 149 2.10 -22.53 12.56
N ASP A 150 1.77 -22.61 11.26
CA ASP A 150 2.65 -23.16 10.24
C ASP A 150 3.79 -22.17 9.94
N SER A 151 5.03 -22.65 9.97
CA SER A 151 6.22 -21.82 9.70
C SER A 151 6.26 -21.24 8.27
N SER A 152 5.47 -21.78 7.35
CA SER A 152 5.32 -21.29 5.98
C SER A 152 4.14 -20.32 5.78
N ALA A 153 3.34 -20.04 6.83
CA ALA A 153 2.20 -19.13 6.72
C ALA A 153 2.60 -17.77 6.13
N ALA A 154 1.91 -17.34 5.10
CA ALA A 154 2.33 -16.19 4.29
C ALA A 154 2.25 -14.87 5.07
N ALA A 155 1.18 -14.68 5.86
CA ALA A 155 0.92 -13.43 6.57
C ALA A 155 -0.05 -13.63 7.74
N ILE A 156 0.21 -12.92 8.84
CA ILE A 156 -0.63 -12.83 10.03
C ILE A 156 -0.76 -11.35 10.38
N ALA A 157 -1.99 -10.80 10.40
CA ALA A 157 -2.18 -9.36 10.62
C ALA A 157 -3.62 -8.99 11.03
N LEU A 158 -3.76 -7.79 11.60
CA LEU A 158 -5.00 -7.03 11.72
C LEU A 158 -4.87 -5.77 10.85
N PRO A 159 -5.24 -5.83 9.56
CA PRO A 159 -5.00 -4.74 8.60
C PRO A 159 -6.10 -3.68 8.58
N GLU A 160 -7.09 -3.75 9.44
CA GLU A 160 -8.34 -2.99 9.42
C GLU A 160 -8.11 -1.48 9.38
N VAL A 161 -7.13 -0.99 10.17
CA VAL A 161 -6.79 0.44 10.21
C VAL A 161 -6.28 0.96 8.86
N PHE A 162 -5.59 0.11 8.08
CA PHE A 162 -5.18 0.44 6.71
C PHE A 162 -6.39 0.62 5.78
N LEU A 163 -7.48 -0.11 6.04
CA LEU A 163 -8.71 -0.06 5.26
C LEU A 163 -9.71 0.99 5.77
N GLY A 164 -9.33 1.84 6.74
CA GLY A 164 -10.20 2.88 7.28
C GLY A 164 -11.20 2.40 8.33
N ILE A 165 -11.09 1.16 8.82
CA ILE A 165 -11.89 0.57 9.89
C ILE A 165 -11.01 0.07 11.04
N VAL A 166 -11.59 -0.62 12.02
CA VAL A 166 -10.89 -1.20 13.16
C VAL A 166 -11.15 -2.70 13.24
N PRO A 167 -10.30 -3.50 13.90
CA PRO A 167 -10.65 -4.86 14.28
C PRO A 167 -11.90 -4.82 15.16
N ALA A 168 -12.96 -5.50 14.74
CA ALA A 168 -14.27 -5.37 15.37
C ALA A 168 -14.96 -6.72 15.61
N TRP A 169 -14.19 -7.78 15.68
CA TRP A 169 -14.63 -9.09 16.15
C TRP A 169 -13.75 -9.59 17.31
N GLY A 170 -13.34 -8.65 18.18
CA GLY A 170 -12.57 -8.89 19.39
C GLY A 170 -11.10 -8.51 19.30
N GLY A 171 -10.58 -8.19 18.12
CA GLY A 171 -9.14 -7.97 17.91
C GLY A 171 -8.59 -6.79 18.70
N ALA A 172 -9.33 -5.71 18.85
CA ALA A 172 -8.90 -4.53 19.59
C ALA A 172 -8.92 -4.74 21.12
N TRP A 173 -9.78 -5.65 21.62
CA TRP A 173 -9.82 -5.97 23.04
C TRP A 173 -9.00 -7.22 23.41
N LEU A 174 -9.12 -8.32 22.65
CA LEU A 174 -8.46 -9.60 22.97
C LEU A 174 -6.94 -9.50 22.83
N LEU A 175 -6.46 -8.89 21.74
CA LEU A 175 -5.02 -8.86 21.45
C LEU A 175 -4.20 -8.17 22.53
N PRO A 176 -4.51 -6.93 22.98
CA PRO A 176 -3.74 -6.28 24.02
C PRO A 176 -3.84 -7.01 25.38
N ASN A 177 -4.92 -7.75 25.62
CA ASN A 177 -5.06 -8.60 26.81
C ASN A 177 -4.30 -9.93 26.71
N LEU A 178 -3.88 -10.33 25.52
CA LEU A 178 -3.06 -11.53 25.27
C LEU A 178 -1.56 -11.22 25.22
N ILE A 179 -1.15 -10.14 24.52
CA ILE A 179 0.27 -9.86 24.21
C ILE A 179 0.79 -8.54 24.79
N GLY A 180 -0.02 -7.84 25.61
CA GLY A 180 0.33 -6.51 26.13
C GLY A 180 0.14 -5.39 25.12
N ILE A 181 0.22 -4.15 25.63
CA ILE A 181 -0.12 -2.96 24.85
C ILE A 181 0.89 -2.67 23.72
N GLU A 182 2.20 -2.84 23.98
CA GLU A 182 3.23 -2.55 22.98
C GLU A 182 3.11 -3.48 21.76
N GLY A 183 2.88 -4.78 22.02
CA GLY A 183 2.61 -5.77 20.97
C GLY A 183 1.35 -5.45 20.16
N ALA A 184 0.27 -5.07 20.85
CA ALA A 184 -1.00 -4.71 20.22
C ALA A 184 -0.88 -3.44 19.36
N LEU A 185 -0.23 -2.38 19.85
CA LEU A 185 0.04 -1.16 19.09
C LEU A 185 0.82 -1.48 17.80
N ARG A 186 1.81 -2.37 17.90
CA ARG A 186 2.58 -2.80 16.71
C ARG A 186 1.69 -3.48 15.68
N VAL A 187 0.80 -4.39 16.09
CA VAL A 187 -0.04 -5.19 15.17
C VAL A 187 -1.21 -4.38 14.62
N VAL A 188 -1.91 -3.63 15.47
CA VAL A 188 -3.16 -2.92 15.11
C VAL A 188 -2.90 -1.56 14.46
N LEU A 189 -1.83 -0.84 14.86
CA LEU A 189 -1.56 0.52 14.38
C LEU A 189 -0.30 0.62 13.54
N GLU A 190 0.87 0.23 14.09
CA GLU A 190 2.12 0.53 13.41
C GLU A 190 2.30 -0.25 12.10
N ASN A 191 1.96 -1.52 12.08
CA ASN A 191 2.10 -2.37 10.91
C ASN A 191 1.16 -1.94 9.77
N PRO A 192 -0.16 -1.71 9.99
CA PRO A 192 -1.04 -1.17 8.98
C PRO A 192 -0.57 0.19 8.43
N LEU A 193 -0.12 1.11 9.29
CA LEU A 193 0.38 2.43 8.88
C LEU A 193 1.75 2.40 8.21
N LYS A 194 2.48 1.28 8.25
CA LYS A 194 3.76 1.05 7.57
C LYS A 194 3.57 0.19 6.30
N ASN A 195 2.78 0.66 5.35
CA ASN A 195 2.45 -0.04 4.10
C ASN A 195 1.84 -1.43 4.34
N ASN A 196 0.91 -1.52 5.28
CA ASN A 196 0.18 -2.74 5.62
C ASN A 196 1.10 -3.95 5.85
N ARG A 197 2.11 -3.78 6.69
CA ARG A 197 3.04 -4.85 7.06
C ARG A 197 2.32 -5.95 7.81
N THR A 198 2.72 -7.19 7.54
CA THR A 198 2.20 -8.37 8.22
C THR A 198 3.28 -9.03 9.07
N LEU A 199 2.88 -9.79 10.07
CA LEU A 199 3.79 -10.64 10.83
C LEU A 199 4.14 -11.90 10.05
N LYS A 200 5.39 -12.34 10.18
CA LYS A 200 5.81 -13.69 9.85
C LYS A 200 5.54 -14.62 11.03
N PRO A 201 5.41 -15.95 10.82
CA PRO A 201 5.12 -16.90 11.90
C PRO A 201 6.05 -16.78 13.11
N ALA A 202 7.37 -16.65 12.89
CA ALA A 202 8.33 -16.46 13.97
C ALA A 202 8.10 -15.17 14.77
N GLN A 203 7.68 -14.08 14.12
CA GLN A 203 7.34 -12.83 14.79
C GLN A 203 6.04 -12.93 15.59
N ALA A 204 5.06 -13.68 15.07
CA ALA A 204 3.80 -13.94 15.78
C ALA A 204 4.05 -14.77 17.05
N LEU A 205 4.97 -15.75 16.98
CA LEU A 205 5.42 -16.54 18.13
C LEU A 205 6.18 -15.67 19.14
N GLU A 206 7.13 -14.86 18.68
CA GLU A 206 7.92 -13.94 19.52
C GLU A 206 7.02 -12.96 20.29
N LEU A 207 5.99 -12.44 19.65
CA LEU A 207 5.03 -11.53 20.30
C LEU A 207 4.02 -12.26 21.19
N GLY A 208 3.90 -13.59 21.14
CA GLY A 208 2.91 -14.35 21.88
C GLY A 208 1.51 -14.35 21.26
N VAL A 209 1.38 -13.93 20.00
CA VAL A 209 0.12 -14.04 19.22
C VAL A 209 -0.26 -15.48 19.03
N VAL A 210 0.73 -16.37 18.86
CA VAL A 210 0.58 -17.82 18.79
C VAL A 210 1.44 -18.50 19.86
N ASP A 211 1.06 -19.71 20.29
CA ASP A 211 1.68 -20.41 21.40
C ASP A 211 2.84 -21.31 20.94
N VAL A 212 2.78 -21.85 19.71
CA VAL A 212 3.82 -22.74 19.15
C VAL A 212 3.82 -22.71 17.63
N GLN A 213 5.00 -22.94 17.03
CA GLN A 213 5.21 -23.01 15.58
C GLN A 213 5.68 -24.40 15.19
N PHE A 214 5.11 -24.95 14.08
CA PHE A 214 5.51 -26.22 13.50
C PHE A 214 5.92 -26.07 12.04
N GLY A 215 6.63 -27.07 11.52
CA GLY A 215 7.02 -27.14 10.11
C GLY A 215 5.83 -27.50 9.20
N PRO A 216 5.87 -27.10 7.91
CA PRO A 216 4.73 -27.28 7.00
C PRO A 216 4.47 -28.74 6.62
N ALA A 217 5.48 -29.61 6.68
CA ALA A 217 5.37 -30.98 6.20
C ALA A 217 4.37 -31.85 7.00
N ALA A 218 4.25 -31.61 8.31
CA ALA A 218 3.37 -32.34 9.23
C ALA A 218 2.61 -31.38 10.16
N PHE A 219 2.32 -30.17 9.69
CA PHE A 219 1.74 -29.11 10.53
C PHE A 219 0.47 -29.54 11.26
N LEU A 220 -0.48 -30.15 10.56
CA LEU A 220 -1.76 -30.55 11.14
C LEU A 220 -1.59 -31.66 12.17
N GLU A 221 -0.79 -32.68 11.85
CA GLU A 221 -0.50 -33.82 12.74
C GLU A 221 0.25 -33.37 14.00
N ASP A 222 1.22 -32.47 13.84
CA ASP A 222 1.98 -31.93 14.98
C ASP A 222 1.08 -31.03 15.85
N SER A 223 0.20 -30.24 15.26
CA SER A 223 -0.79 -29.42 15.98
C SER A 223 -1.77 -30.29 16.77
N ILE A 224 -2.28 -31.38 16.17
CA ILE A 224 -3.18 -32.33 16.85
C ILE A 224 -2.46 -33.03 18.00
N ARG A 225 -1.20 -33.48 17.78
CA ARG A 225 -0.40 -34.13 18.81
C ARG A 225 -0.09 -33.18 19.97
N TRP A 226 0.21 -31.95 19.68
CA TRP A 226 0.40 -30.89 20.67
C TRP A 226 -0.88 -30.62 21.47
N ALA A 227 -2.02 -30.49 20.77
CA ALA A 227 -3.33 -30.31 21.39
C ALA A 227 -3.69 -31.48 22.32
N ASP A 228 -3.41 -32.75 21.92
CA ASP A 228 -3.55 -33.91 22.76
C ASP A 228 -2.69 -33.82 24.05
N GLY A 229 -1.45 -33.31 23.91
CA GLY A 229 -0.59 -33.03 25.05
C GLY A 229 -1.17 -32.02 26.03
N VAL A 230 -1.79 -30.96 25.51
CA VAL A 230 -2.47 -29.94 26.33
C VAL A 230 -3.71 -30.52 27.02
N VAL A 231 -4.58 -31.20 26.27
CA VAL A 231 -5.82 -31.81 26.79
C VAL A 231 -5.50 -32.81 27.89
N ALA A 232 -4.43 -33.61 27.71
CA ALA A 232 -3.99 -34.62 28.70
C ALA A 232 -3.17 -34.02 29.85
N GLY A 233 -2.96 -32.71 29.92
CA GLY A 233 -2.16 -32.04 30.95
C GLY A 233 -0.65 -32.31 30.88
N ARG A 234 -0.15 -32.91 29.78
CA ARG A 234 1.29 -33.17 29.57
C ARG A 234 2.04 -31.95 29.03
N THR A 235 1.33 -31.03 28.41
CA THR A 235 1.90 -29.81 27.84
C THR A 235 1.34 -28.60 28.58
N THR A 236 2.22 -27.78 29.15
CA THR A 236 1.86 -26.50 29.77
C THR A 236 2.26 -25.36 28.84
N VAL A 237 1.34 -24.46 28.58
CA VAL A 237 1.54 -23.28 27.71
C VAL A 237 1.91 -22.09 28.56
N SER A 238 3.09 -21.50 28.33
CA SER A 238 3.53 -20.27 28.99
C SER A 238 3.21 -19.06 28.13
N ARG A 239 2.66 -18.01 28.75
CA ARG A 239 2.31 -16.75 28.07
C ARG A 239 2.94 -15.56 28.78
N PRO A 240 4.23 -15.31 28.54
CA PRO A 240 4.98 -14.27 29.27
C PRO A 240 4.52 -12.84 28.94
N HIS A 241 3.80 -12.66 27.84
CA HIS A 241 3.35 -11.33 27.38
C HIS A 241 1.95 -10.92 27.88
N VAL A 242 1.23 -11.80 28.59
CA VAL A 242 -0.05 -11.43 29.20
C VAL A 242 0.18 -10.33 30.21
N PRO A 243 -0.49 -9.15 30.08
CA PRO A 243 -0.16 -7.98 30.87
C PRO A 243 -0.53 -8.14 32.34
N GLY A 244 0.48 -8.02 33.20
CA GLY A 244 0.30 -8.01 34.64
C GLY A 244 -0.20 -6.67 35.19
N LYS A 245 -0.47 -6.62 36.51
CA LYS A 245 -0.96 -5.41 37.18
C LYS A 245 -0.05 -4.18 36.98
N LEU A 246 1.28 -4.35 37.02
CA LEU A 246 2.24 -3.28 36.86
C LEU A 246 2.23 -2.72 35.42
N GLU A 247 2.13 -3.58 34.44
CA GLU A 247 2.04 -3.17 33.04
C GLU A 247 0.78 -2.36 32.79
N ARG A 248 -0.37 -2.85 33.23
CA ARG A 248 -1.64 -2.13 33.13
C ARG A 248 -1.61 -0.78 33.87
N ALA A 249 -0.97 -0.71 35.05
CA ALA A 249 -0.92 0.52 35.86
C ALA A 249 -0.01 1.60 35.25
N VAL A 250 1.15 1.23 34.69
CA VAL A 250 2.21 2.18 34.33
C VAL A 250 2.53 2.16 32.83
N LYS A 251 2.91 1.00 32.28
CA LYS A 251 3.41 0.91 30.90
C LYS A 251 2.33 1.24 29.87
N TRP A 252 1.09 0.80 30.13
CA TRP A 252 -0.01 0.97 29.18
C TRP A 252 -0.26 2.45 28.84
N GLY A 253 -0.43 3.30 29.84
CA GLY A 253 -0.64 4.73 29.61
C GLY A 253 0.55 5.42 28.94
N ALA A 254 1.78 5.03 29.28
CA ALA A 254 2.98 5.56 28.63
C ALA A 254 3.05 5.18 27.14
N ALA A 255 2.77 3.91 26.80
CA ALA A 255 2.75 3.43 25.42
C ALA A 255 1.67 4.14 24.59
N ILE A 256 0.45 4.30 25.12
CA ILE A 256 -0.64 5.05 24.48
C ILE A 256 -0.23 6.52 24.25
N SER A 257 0.39 7.18 25.22
CA SER A 257 0.84 8.57 25.06
C SER A 257 1.88 8.73 23.95
N ILE A 258 2.82 7.78 23.83
CA ILE A 258 3.82 7.75 22.75
C ILE A 258 3.14 7.52 21.40
N ALA A 259 2.23 6.56 21.33
CA ALA A 259 1.47 6.26 20.11
C ALA A 259 0.64 7.46 19.67
N ARG A 260 -0.04 8.15 20.60
CA ARG A 260 -0.83 9.36 20.33
C ARG A 260 0.03 10.46 19.70
N LYS A 261 1.19 10.77 20.26
CA LYS A 261 2.15 11.72 19.66
C LYS A 261 2.66 11.29 18.29
N SER A 262 2.86 9.99 18.09
CA SER A 262 3.26 9.46 16.79
C SER A 262 2.15 9.62 15.75
N LEU A 263 0.89 9.41 16.12
CA LEU A 263 -0.26 9.63 15.23
C LEU A 263 -0.43 11.12 14.90
N GLU A 264 -0.32 12.02 15.88
CA GLU A 264 -0.35 13.47 15.66
C GLU A 264 0.66 13.90 14.59
N SER A 265 1.89 13.36 14.65
CA SER A 265 2.95 13.75 13.72
C SER A 265 2.86 13.08 12.34
N LYS A 266 2.27 11.88 12.22
CA LYS A 266 2.30 11.09 10.97
C LYS A 266 0.97 11.01 10.25
N VAL A 267 -0.12 11.08 10.98
CA VAL A 267 -1.48 10.88 10.46
C VAL A 267 -2.29 12.17 10.55
N GLY A 268 -2.05 12.96 11.60
CA GLY A 268 -2.81 14.19 11.84
C GLY A 268 -4.32 13.90 11.90
N THR A 269 -5.11 14.71 11.21
CA THR A 269 -6.56 14.56 11.11
C THR A 269 -7.03 13.83 9.84
N VAL A 270 -6.09 13.39 8.98
CA VAL A 270 -6.37 12.85 7.65
C VAL A 270 -7.06 11.49 7.69
N ALA A 271 -6.72 10.65 8.67
CA ALA A 271 -7.33 9.34 8.84
C ALA A 271 -7.89 9.18 10.25
N ARG A 272 -9.16 8.78 10.37
CA ARG A 272 -9.88 8.63 11.64
C ARG A 272 -9.66 7.27 12.30
N SER A 273 -9.62 6.19 11.50
CA SER A 273 -9.53 4.83 12.04
C SER A 273 -8.33 4.57 12.95
N PRO A 274 -7.11 5.14 12.74
CA PRO A 274 -6.00 4.98 13.67
C PRO A 274 -6.28 5.56 15.07
N TRP A 275 -7.02 6.67 15.14
CA TRP A 275 -7.38 7.31 16.41
C TRP A 275 -8.41 6.48 17.16
N VAL A 276 -9.45 6.02 16.46
CA VAL A 276 -10.48 5.14 17.05
C VAL A 276 -9.84 3.84 17.55
N ALA A 277 -8.93 3.22 16.75
CA ALA A 277 -8.21 2.03 17.18
C ALA A 277 -7.35 2.28 18.43
N LEU A 278 -6.68 3.43 18.51
CA LEU A 278 -5.89 3.81 19.68
C LEU A 278 -6.77 3.96 20.94
N ASP A 279 -7.95 4.57 20.81
CA ASP A 279 -8.89 4.75 21.90
C ASP A 279 -9.48 3.40 22.38
N LEU A 280 -9.79 2.46 21.47
CA LEU A 280 -10.19 1.09 21.80
C LEU A 280 -9.08 0.35 22.55
N LEU A 281 -7.83 0.43 22.09
CA LEU A 281 -6.67 -0.17 22.76
C LEU A 281 -6.43 0.45 24.15
N GLU A 282 -6.65 1.75 24.32
CA GLU A 282 -6.58 2.41 25.62
C GLU A 282 -7.66 1.90 26.57
N ALA A 283 -8.91 1.81 26.09
CA ALA A 283 -10.06 1.33 26.87
C ALA A 283 -9.92 -0.15 27.29
N ALA A 284 -9.29 -0.99 26.49
CA ALA A 284 -9.07 -2.41 26.78
C ALA A 284 -8.29 -2.67 28.07
N ARG A 285 -7.62 -1.65 28.62
CA ARG A 285 -6.93 -1.71 29.90
C ARG A 285 -7.86 -1.99 31.07
N THR A 286 -9.05 -1.39 31.07
CA THR A 286 -9.96 -1.31 32.24
C THR A 286 -11.34 -1.90 31.98
N THR A 287 -11.72 -2.12 30.72
CA THR A 287 -13.01 -2.69 30.36
C THR A 287 -13.01 -4.20 30.46
N ASP A 288 -14.16 -4.78 30.77
CA ASP A 288 -14.39 -6.20 30.60
C ASP A 288 -14.65 -6.54 29.12
N ARG A 289 -14.72 -7.82 28.82
CA ARG A 289 -14.88 -8.33 27.43
C ARG A 289 -16.17 -7.81 26.77
N ALA A 290 -17.29 -7.83 27.47
CA ALA A 290 -18.58 -7.40 26.93
C ALA A 290 -18.58 -5.91 26.58
N THR A 291 -18.04 -5.08 27.47
CA THR A 291 -17.90 -3.63 27.26
C THR A 291 -16.91 -3.33 26.11
N GLY A 292 -15.79 -4.06 26.04
CA GLY A 292 -14.83 -3.92 24.95
C GLY A 292 -15.41 -4.25 23.60
N PHE A 293 -16.15 -5.36 23.50
CA PHE A 293 -16.81 -5.77 22.25
C PHE A 293 -17.90 -4.79 21.82
N ALA A 294 -18.71 -4.30 22.76
CA ALA A 294 -19.71 -3.28 22.45
C ALA A 294 -19.09 -1.97 21.92
N ALA A 295 -17.90 -1.61 22.42
CA ALA A 295 -17.15 -0.47 21.89
C ALA A 295 -16.61 -0.72 20.46
N GLU A 296 -16.15 -1.93 20.16
CA GLU A 296 -15.76 -2.32 18.80
C GLU A 296 -16.95 -2.28 17.83
N ASP A 297 -18.14 -2.76 18.26
CA ASP A 297 -19.39 -2.71 17.46
C ASP A 297 -19.73 -1.28 17.02
N GLU A 298 -19.70 -0.33 17.97
CA GLU A 298 -20.00 1.08 17.69
C GLU A 298 -18.91 1.72 16.82
N ALA A 299 -17.65 1.40 17.07
CA ALA A 299 -16.53 1.91 16.28
C ALA A 299 -16.61 1.46 14.82
N LEU A 300 -16.91 0.18 14.56
CA LEU A 300 -17.12 -0.32 13.20
C LEU A 300 -18.31 0.38 12.54
N ALA A 301 -19.44 0.47 13.25
CA ALA A 301 -20.67 1.09 12.75
C ALA A 301 -20.44 2.56 12.34
N GLU A 302 -19.65 3.28 13.10
CA GLU A 302 -19.30 4.67 12.81
C GLU A 302 -18.37 4.79 11.59
N LEU A 303 -17.31 3.98 11.55
CA LEU A 303 -16.29 4.06 10.51
C LEU A 303 -16.79 3.58 9.15
N VAL A 304 -17.59 2.51 9.09
CA VAL A 304 -18.16 1.99 7.83
C VAL A 304 -19.13 2.98 7.19
N ALA A 305 -19.84 3.77 8.00
CA ALA A 305 -20.71 4.83 7.50
C ALA A 305 -19.95 6.09 7.04
N GLY A 306 -18.64 6.15 7.27
CA GLY A 306 -17.80 7.31 6.96
C GLY A 306 -17.15 7.25 5.59
N ASP A 307 -16.86 8.41 5.00
CA ASP A 307 -16.26 8.58 3.67
C ASP A 307 -14.89 7.88 3.54
N GLN A 308 -14.11 7.85 4.63
CA GLN A 308 -12.77 7.27 4.60
C GLN A 308 -12.75 5.77 4.37
N PHE A 309 -13.76 5.06 4.83
CA PHE A 309 -13.90 3.64 4.54
C PHE A 309 -14.15 3.41 3.04
N HIS A 310 -15.11 4.12 2.44
CA HIS A 310 -15.40 4.03 1.01
C HIS A 310 -14.18 4.43 0.17
N ALA A 311 -13.49 5.51 0.52
CA ALA A 311 -12.26 5.93 -0.11
C ALA A 311 -11.14 4.88 0.00
N SER A 312 -10.96 4.27 1.18
CA SER A 312 -9.98 3.20 1.38
C SER A 312 -10.32 1.94 0.57
N MET A 313 -11.61 1.58 0.48
CA MET A 313 -12.07 0.46 -0.34
C MET A 313 -11.85 0.70 -1.82
N TYR A 314 -12.11 1.91 -2.29
CA TYR A 314 -11.78 2.33 -3.65
C TYR A 314 -10.27 2.20 -3.92
N ALA A 315 -9.42 2.75 -3.06
CA ALA A 315 -7.96 2.63 -3.19
C ALA A 315 -7.50 1.15 -3.15
N PHE A 316 -8.13 0.33 -2.30
CA PHE A 316 -7.86 -1.10 -2.25
C PHE A 316 -8.19 -1.78 -3.58
N ASP A 317 -9.33 -1.48 -4.18
CA ASP A 317 -9.74 -2.00 -5.48
C ASP A 317 -8.80 -1.52 -6.61
N LEU A 318 -8.35 -0.26 -6.57
CA LEU A 318 -7.33 0.24 -7.50
C LEU A 318 -6.08 -0.65 -7.48
N VAL A 319 -5.52 -0.91 -6.29
CA VAL A 319 -4.27 -1.67 -6.16
C VAL A 319 -4.49 -3.17 -6.41
N GLN A 320 -5.63 -3.75 -6.00
CA GLN A 320 -5.87 -5.19 -6.14
C GLN A 320 -6.46 -5.61 -7.49
N LYS A 321 -7.21 -4.73 -8.14
CA LYS A 321 -7.90 -5.04 -9.41
C LYS A 321 -7.34 -4.24 -10.58
N ARG A 322 -7.37 -2.90 -10.51
CA ARG A 322 -6.95 -2.02 -11.60
C ARG A 322 -5.47 -2.17 -11.95
N ALA A 323 -4.60 -2.13 -10.95
CA ALA A 323 -3.15 -2.28 -11.15
C ALA A 323 -2.75 -3.64 -11.77
N LYS A 324 -3.56 -4.69 -11.57
CA LYS A 324 -3.32 -6.02 -12.16
C LYS A 324 -3.88 -6.18 -13.57
N ARG A 325 -4.75 -5.27 -14.00
CA ARG A 325 -5.36 -5.23 -15.33
C ARG A 325 -5.34 -3.79 -15.84
N PRO A 326 -4.16 -3.24 -16.13
CA PRO A 326 -4.03 -1.85 -16.57
C PRO A 326 -4.84 -1.60 -17.82
N ALA A 327 -5.56 -0.48 -17.86
CA ALA A 327 -6.27 -0.08 -19.07
C ALA A 327 -5.29 0.31 -20.16
N GLY A 328 -5.66 0.06 -21.41
CA GLY A 328 -4.81 0.35 -22.56
C GLY A 328 -3.62 -0.59 -22.73
N ALA A 329 -3.43 -1.58 -21.84
CA ALA A 329 -2.40 -2.61 -22.01
C ALA A 329 -2.80 -3.59 -23.12
N PRO A 330 -1.91 -3.86 -24.10
CA PRO A 330 -2.16 -4.88 -25.12
C PRO A 330 -2.10 -6.29 -24.51
N PRO A 331 -2.56 -7.33 -25.26
CA PRO A 331 -2.45 -8.72 -24.83
C PRO A 331 -1.03 -9.11 -24.43
N ALA A 332 -0.88 -9.85 -23.32
CA ALA A 332 0.43 -10.22 -22.77
C ALA A 332 1.20 -11.25 -23.63
N ASP A 333 0.53 -11.95 -24.53
CA ASP A 333 1.12 -12.90 -25.48
C ASP A 333 1.88 -12.23 -26.62
N LEU A 334 1.71 -10.93 -26.82
CA LEU A 334 2.54 -10.11 -27.71
C LEU A 334 3.91 -9.76 -27.12
N ALA A 335 4.12 -9.96 -25.82
CA ALA A 335 5.35 -9.60 -25.15
C ALA A 335 6.53 -10.46 -25.60
N ARG A 336 7.66 -9.79 -25.84
CA ARG A 336 8.94 -10.43 -26.11
C ARG A 336 9.62 -10.85 -24.81
N THR A 337 10.40 -11.93 -24.84
CA THR A 337 11.16 -12.36 -23.66
C THR A 337 12.35 -11.45 -23.46
N VAL A 338 12.60 -11.02 -22.21
CA VAL A 338 13.77 -10.23 -21.83
C VAL A 338 14.78 -11.15 -21.15
N GLY A 339 15.80 -11.57 -21.88
CA GLY A 339 16.88 -12.44 -21.42
C GLY A 339 18.19 -11.70 -21.10
N LYS A 340 18.38 -10.48 -21.63
CA LYS A 340 19.54 -9.62 -21.33
C LYS A 340 19.11 -8.15 -21.32
N VAL A 341 19.64 -7.38 -20.37
CA VAL A 341 19.33 -5.94 -20.19
C VAL A 341 20.58 -5.09 -20.35
N GLY A 342 20.48 -4.07 -21.21
CA GLY A 342 21.43 -2.98 -21.28
C GLY A 342 20.94 -1.76 -20.48
N VAL A 343 21.83 -1.09 -19.77
CA VAL A 343 21.54 0.16 -19.04
C VAL A 343 22.51 1.22 -19.49
N VAL A 344 22.01 2.30 -20.08
CA VAL A 344 22.82 3.45 -20.51
C VAL A 344 22.83 4.52 -19.45
N GLY A 345 24.01 4.78 -18.90
CA GLY A 345 24.29 5.57 -17.73
C GLY A 345 24.74 4.69 -16.55
N ALA A 346 25.65 5.21 -15.72
CA ALA A 346 26.13 4.56 -14.51
C ALA A 346 25.90 5.43 -13.25
N GLY A 347 25.00 6.40 -13.35
CA GLY A 347 24.59 7.26 -12.25
C GLY A 347 23.73 6.53 -11.20
N LEU A 348 23.18 7.29 -10.24
CA LEU A 348 22.39 6.75 -9.15
C LEU A 348 21.15 5.98 -9.67
N MET A 349 20.36 6.59 -10.56
CA MET A 349 19.15 5.96 -11.09
C MET A 349 19.46 4.70 -11.91
N ALA A 350 20.46 4.78 -12.81
CA ALA A 350 20.92 3.65 -13.62
C ALA A 350 21.33 2.45 -12.74
N SER A 351 22.10 2.71 -11.66
CA SER A 351 22.51 1.66 -10.72
C SER A 351 21.31 1.03 -10.00
N GLN A 352 20.28 1.82 -9.61
CA GLN A 352 19.05 1.29 -9.00
C GLN A 352 18.25 0.45 -9.97
N PHE A 353 18.17 0.81 -11.27
CA PHE A 353 17.53 -0.01 -12.30
C PHE A 353 18.26 -1.33 -12.48
N ALA A 354 19.58 -1.28 -12.69
CA ALA A 354 20.40 -2.47 -12.86
C ALA A 354 20.23 -3.44 -11.69
N LEU A 355 20.27 -2.93 -10.44
CA LEU A 355 20.00 -3.73 -9.24
C LEU A 355 18.59 -4.34 -9.24
N LEU A 356 17.57 -3.60 -9.65
CA LEU A 356 16.20 -4.10 -9.71
C LEU A 356 16.06 -5.19 -10.78
N PHE A 357 16.59 -4.96 -11.99
CA PHE A 357 16.54 -5.91 -13.08
C PHE A 357 17.27 -7.22 -12.73
N VAL A 358 18.53 -7.15 -12.27
CA VAL A 358 19.29 -8.34 -11.92
C VAL A 358 18.64 -9.15 -10.80
N ARG A 359 18.05 -8.49 -9.81
CA ARG A 359 17.37 -9.18 -8.69
C ARG A 359 16.02 -9.80 -9.06
N ARG A 360 15.29 -9.20 -9.98
CA ARG A 360 13.92 -9.63 -10.31
C ARG A 360 13.85 -10.54 -11.52
N LEU A 361 14.56 -10.23 -12.58
CA LEU A 361 14.59 -11.05 -13.77
C LEU A 361 15.66 -12.15 -13.69
N GLN A 362 16.73 -11.93 -12.92
CA GLN A 362 17.88 -12.84 -12.78
C GLN A 362 18.57 -13.11 -14.13
N VAL A 363 18.68 -12.09 -14.97
CA VAL A 363 19.31 -12.10 -16.28
C VAL A 363 20.59 -11.23 -16.26
N PRO A 364 21.53 -11.41 -17.23
CA PRO A 364 22.67 -10.53 -17.39
C PRO A 364 22.23 -9.07 -17.56
N VAL A 365 22.93 -8.18 -16.85
CA VAL A 365 22.75 -6.73 -16.93
C VAL A 365 24.11 -6.09 -17.22
N VAL A 366 24.18 -5.40 -18.36
CA VAL A 366 25.37 -4.67 -18.82
C VAL A 366 25.10 -3.18 -18.66
N ILE A 367 25.99 -2.47 -17.94
CA ILE A 367 25.88 -1.00 -17.81
C ILE A 367 26.98 -0.29 -18.60
N THR A 368 26.66 0.87 -19.15
CA THR A 368 27.63 1.72 -19.88
C THR A 368 27.53 3.17 -19.43
N ASP A 369 28.63 3.91 -19.57
CA ASP A 369 28.67 5.37 -19.43
C ASP A 369 29.79 5.92 -20.37
N VAL A 370 29.97 7.24 -20.40
CA VAL A 370 30.91 7.94 -21.27
C VAL A 370 32.39 7.61 -20.99
N ASP A 371 32.72 7.13 -19.79
CA ASP A 371 34.10 6.74 -19.42
C ASP A 371 34.11 5.51 -18.48
N GLN A 372 35.22 4.78 -18.50
CA GLN A 372 35.42 3.56 -17.73
C GLN A 372 35.34 3.78 -16.22
N ALA A 373 35.79 4.93 -15.70
CA ALA A 373 35.78 5.20 -14.27
C ALA A 373 34.33 5.29 -13.74
N ARG A 374 33.43 5.89 -14.49
CA ARG A 374 31.99 5.93 -14.16
C ARG A 374 31.35 4.55 -14.23
N VAL A 375 31.66 3.78 -15.25
CA VAL A 375 31.21 2.39 -15.40
C VAL A 375 31.63 1.57 -14.20
N ASP A 376 32.92 1.60 -13.85
CA ASP A 376 33.47 0.84 -12.71
C ASP A 376 32.78 1.24 -11.39
N ALA A 377 32.61 2.54 -11.16
CA ALA A 377 31.93 3.06 -9.98
C ALA A 377 30.45 2.60 -9.92
N GLY A 378 29.78 2.53 -11.06
CA GLY A 378 28.41 2.03 -11.17
C GLY A 378 28.33 0.54 -10.86
N VAL A 379 29.19 -0.28 -11.45
CA VAL A 379 29.28 -1.73 -11.19
C VAL A 379 29.57 -2.01 -9.70
N GLU A 380 30.55 -1.33 -9.13
CA GLU A 380 30.91 -1.50 -7.73
C GLU A 380 29.76 -1.10 -6.78
N ARG A 381 29.01 -0.05 -7.10
CA ARG A 381 27.82 0.34 -6.33
C ARG A 381 26.77 -0.76 -6.34
N ILE A 382 26.45 -1.33 -7.51
CA ILE A 382 25.45 -2.39 -7.64
C ILE A 382 25.89 -3.63 -6.88
N ARG A 383 27.15 -4.05 -7.04
CA ARG A 383 27.72 -5.21 -6.34
C ARG A 383 27.73 -5.01 -4.83
N GLY A 384 28.13 -3.82 -4.38
CA GLY A 384 28.11 -3.44 -2.97
C GLY A 384 26.72 -3.53 -2.34
N GLU A 385 25.68 -3.08 -3.05
CA GLU A 385 24.29 -3.21 -2.57
C GLU A 385 23.83 -4.65 -2.52
N ILE A 386 24.21 -5.51 -3.48
CA ILE A 386 23.90 -6.96 -3.45
C ILE A 386 24.56 -7.62 -2.22
N LEU A 387 25.83 -7.32 -1.95
CA LEU A 387 26.56 -7.85 -0.79
C LEU A 387 25.91 -7.40 0.52
N GLN A 388 25.52 -6.13 0.64
CA GLN A 388 24.79 -5.65 1.83
C GLN A 388 23.45 -6.35 2.06
N LEU A 389 22.76 -6.80 1.02
CA LEU A 389 21.54 -7.59 1.16
C LEU A 389 21.83 -8.97 1.77
N ALA A 390 22.95 -9.59 1.40
CA ALA A 390 23.40 -10.85 1.99
C ALA A 390 23.83 -10.67 3.45
N GLU A 391 24.62 -9.64 3.77
CA GLU A 391 24.99 -9.30 5.15
C GLU A 391 23.79 -9.08 6.07
N LYS A 392 22.72 -8.46 5.54
CA LYS A 392 21.46 -8.25 6.26
C LYS A 392 20.55 -9.50 6.27
N GLY A 393 21.02 -10.65 5.76
CA GLY A 393 20.26 -11.90 5.70
C GLY A 393 19.01 -11.84 4.81
N ARG A 394 18.95 -10.90 3.86
CA ARG A 394 17.81 -10.74 2.94
C ARG A 394 17.88 -11.66 1.73
N ILE A 395 19.08 -12.10 1.37
CA ILE A 395 19.38 -13.09 0.34
C ILE A 395 20.48 -14.02 0.88
N SER A 396 20.61 -15.23 0.31
CA SER A 396 21.68 -16.16 0.68
C SER A 396 23.03 -15.73 0.06
N GLY A 397 24.15 -16.26 0.59
CA GLY A 397 25.48 -16.04 0.01
C GLY A 397 25.57 -16.56 -1.42
N ASP A 398 24.98 -17.73 -1.70
CA ASP A 398 24.96 -18.31 -3.06
C ASP A 398 24.15 -17.45 -4.03
N GLU A 399 23.01 -16.93 -3.59
CA GLU A 399 22.22 -16.00 -4.38
C GLU A 399 23.00 -14.69 -4.65
N SER A 400 23.68 -14.17 -3.64
CA SER A 400 24.53 -12.98 -3.77
C SER A 400 25.61 -13.19 -4.82
N ASN A 401 26.36 -14.30 -4.75
CA ASN A 401 27.42 -14.61 -5.73
C ASN A 401 26.87 -14.72 -7.16
N ARG A 402 25.73 -15.36 -7.33
CA ARG A 402 25.05 -15.45 -8.63
C ARG A 402 24.66 -14.09 -9.17
N LEU A 403 24.03 -13.23 -8.35
CA LEU A 403 23.58 -11.90 -8.78
C LEU A 403 24.76 -10.99 -9.13
N VAL A 404 25.86 -11.01 -8.34
CA VAL A 404 27.08 -10.27 -8.63
C VAL A 404 27.69 -10.66 -9.97
N ALA A 405 27.67 -11.96 -10.33
CA ALA A 405 28.19 -12.46 -11.60
C ALA A 405 27.39 -12.00 -12.82
N LEU A 406 26.11 -11.65 -12.66
CA LEU A 406 25.25 -11.17 -13.73
C LEU A 406 25.45 -9.68 -14.05
N VAL A 407 26.23 -8.92 -13.25
CA VAL A 407 26.46 -7.48 -13.46
C VAL A 407 27.82 -7.27 -14.11
N THR A 408 27.81 -6.69 -15.31
CA THR A 408 29.03 -6.30 -16.05
C THR A 408 28.95 -4.83 -16.47
N GLY A 409 30.08 -4.25 -16.80
CA GLY A 409 30.17 -2.89 -17.29
C GLY A 409 31.06 -2.81 -18.53
N THR A 410 30.76 -1.89 -19.43
CA THR A 410 31.49 -1.67 -20.68
C THR A 410 31.42 -0.21 -21.10
N THR A 411 32.41 0.22 -21.90
CA THR A 411 32.32 1.47 -22.68
C THR A 411 32.05 1.20 -24.16
N ASP A 412 31.99 -0.10 -24.58
CA ASP A 412 31.71 -0.50 -25.94
C ASP A 412 30.22 -0.91 -26.10
N LEU A 413 29.47 -0.16 -26.87
CA LEU A 413 28.06 -0.45 -27.15
C LEU A 413 27.86 -1.77 -27.91
N ALA A 414 28.90 -2.34 -28.54
CA ALA A 414 28.79 -3.66 -29.17
C ALA A 414 28.42 -4.77 -28.19
N ASP A 415 28.71 -4.61 -26.90
CA ASP A 415 28.29 -5.53 -25.83
C ASP A 415 26.77 -5.53 -25.57
N PHE A 416 26.03 -4.62 -26.22
CA PHE A 416 24.57 -4.55 -26.16
C PHE A 416 23.88 -5.29 -27.32
N ALA A 417 24.66 -5.82 -28.30
CA ALA A 417 24.13 -6.39 -29.55
C ALA A 417 23.07 -7.49 -29.33
N ASP A 418 23.18 -8.27 -28.26
CA ASP A 418 22.27 -9.33 -27.86
C ASP A 418 21.34 -8.95 -26.69
N ALA A 419 21.23 -7.65 -26.37
CA ALA A 419 20.27 -7.18 -25.36
C ALA A 419 18.84 -7.17 -25.94
N ASP A 420 17.89 -7.69 -25.18
CA ASP A 420 16.47 -7.66 -25.53
C ASP A 420 15.77 -6.38 -25.05
N TRP A 421 16.37 -5.74 -24.04
CA TRP A 421 15.88 -4.52 -23.41
C TRP A 421 17.02 -3.56 -23.14
N VAL A 422 16.90 -2.32 -23.58
CA VAL A 422 17.86 -1.26 -23.21
C VAL A 422 17.10 -0.12 -22.56
N ILE A 423 17.53 0.26 -21.36
CA ILE A 423 16.97 1.43 -20.66
C ILE A 423 18.01 2.53 -20.49
N GLU A 424 17.61 3.76 -20.82
CA GLU A 424 18.42 4.95 -20.73
C GLU A 424 18.11 5.73 -19.45
N ALA A 425 19.16 6.17 -18.75
CA ALA A 425 19.13 7.03 -17.57
C ALA A 425 20.31 8.03 -17.56
N VAL A 426 20.47 8.75 -18.68
CA VAL A 426 21.45 9.84 -18.85
C VAL A 426 20.83 11.19 -18.47
N PHE A 427 21.55 12.30 -18.74
CA PHE A 427 21.05 13.64 -18.47
C PHE A 427 19.72 13.93 -19.18
N GLU A 428 18.83 14.69 -18.52
CA GLU A 428 17.49 15.03 -19.01
C GLU A 428 17.58 16.15 -20.06
N GLU A 429 18.21 15.84 -21.21
CA GLU A 429 18.42 16.72 -22.35
C GLU A 429 18.08 15.98 -23.65
N LEU A 430 17.20 16.58 -24.45
CA LEU A 430 16.66 15.94 -25.65
C LEU A 430 17.74 15.51 -26.64
N GLY A 431 18.71 16.38 -26.94
CA GLY A 431 19.79 16.08 -27.88
C GLY A 431 20.68 14.91 -27.44
N VAL A 432 20.99 14.87 -26.14
CA VAL A 432 21.78 13.77 -25.55
C VAL A 432 21.02 12.44 -25.65
N LYS A 433 19.74 12.40 -25.32
CA LYS A 433 18.93 11.18 -25.38
C LYS A 433 18.75 10.70 -26.82
N GLN A 434 18.56 11.62 -27.76
CA GLN A 434 18.48 11.29 -29.21
C GLN A 434 19.77 10.67 -29.73
N GLU A 435 20.94 11.21 -29.33
CA GLU A 435 22.24 10.66 -29.72
C GLU A 435 22.49 9.29 -29.12
N VAL A 436 22.19 9.12 -27.83
CA VAL A 436 22.31 7.83 -27.12
C VAL A 436 21.47 6.76 -27.82
N PHE A 437 20.19 7.03 -28.10
CA PHE A 437 19.35 6.04 -28.74
C PHE A 437 19.72 5.74 -30.17
N ALA A 438 20.18 6.72 -30.96
CA ALA A 438 20.68 6.48 -32.31
C ALA A 438 21.91 5.55 -32.30
N ASN A 439 22.85 5.76 -31.34
CA ASN A 439 24.02 4.92 -31.18
C ASN A 439 23.68 3.50 -30.70
N VAL A 440 22.73 3.38 -29.76
CA VAL A 440 22.24 2.08 -29.28
C VAL A 440 21.53 1.33 -30.40
N GLU A 441 20.65 2.00 -31.15
CA GLU A 441 19.90 1.39 -32.25
C GLU A 441 20.80 0.77 -33.31
N ALA A 442 21.96 1.38 -33.58
CA ALA A 442 22.90 0.91 -34.56
C ALA A 442 23.55 -0.44 -34.23
N VAL A 443 23.52 -0.88 -32.97
CA VAL A 443 24.21 -2.11 -32.52
C VAL A 443 23.25 -3.20 -32.02
N VAL A 444 22.04 -2.85 -31.56
CA VAL A 444 21.10 -3.83 -31.02
C VAL A 444 20.22 -4.46 -32.08
N SER A 445 19.59 -5.58 -31.74
CA SER A 445 18.60 -6.27 -32.59
C SER A 445 17.40 -5.37 -32.93
N GLU A 446 16.78 -5.56 -34.10
CA GLU A 446 15.54 -4.87 -34.48
C GLU A 446 14.37 -5.15 -33.55
N THR A 447 14.42 -6.24 -32.79
CA THR A 447 13.39 -6.60 -31.79
C THR A 447 13.66 -6.09 -30.41
N THR A 448 14.82 -5.47 -30.15
CA THR A 448 15.18 -4.92 -28.84
C THR A 448 14.25 -3.77 -28.48
N VAL A 449 13.67 -3.82 -27.27
CA VAL A 449 12.88 -2.71 -26.73
C VAL A 449 13.83 -1.62 -26.22
N LEU A 450 13.59 -0.40 -26.66
CA LEU A 450 14.28 0.81 -26.20
C LEU A 450 13.39 1.52 -25.18
N ALA A 451 13.90 1.73 -23.96
CA ALA A 451 13.16 2.35 -22.87
C ALA A 451 13.86 3.61 -22.38
N THR A 452 13.13 4.71 -22.22
CA THR A 452 13.65 5.95 -21.63
C THR A 452 13.04 6.19 -20.25
N ASN A 453 13.87 6.59 -19.27
CA ASN A 453 13.38 6.99 -17.95
C ASN A 453 13.17 8.51 -17.87
N THR A 454 12.89 9.18 -18.98
CA THR A 454 12.56 10.61 -18.93
C THR A 454 11.40 10.89 -17.98
N SER A 455 11.46 12.02 -17.31
CA SER A 455 10.41 12.50 -16.40
C SER A 455 9.52 13.57 -17.00
N SER A 456 9.96 14.21 -18.12
CA SER A 456 9.29 15.39 -18.67
C SER A 456 9.41 15.55 -20.18
N LEU A 457 10.43 14.96 -20.81
CA LEU A 457 10.65 15.07 -22.26
C LEU A 457 9.69 14.17 -23.00
N SER A 458 9.24 14.61 -24.19
CA SER A 458 8.40 13.80 -25.07
C SER A 458 9.17 12.57 -25.59
N VAL A 459 8.58 11.40 -25.40
CA VAL A 459 9.12 10.12 -25.90
C VAL A 459 9.12 10.12 -27.43
N GLU A 460 8.13 10.71 -28.08
CA GLU A 460 8.08 10.90 -29.52
C GLU A 460 9.28 11.71 -30.02
N GLN A 461 9.57 12.85 -29.36
CA GLN A 461 10.73 13.68 -29.73
C GLN A 461 12.05 12.97 -29.48
N ILE A 462 12.18 12.19 -28.41
CA ILE A 462 13.38 11.36 -28.17
C ILE A 462 13.56 10.35 -29.32
N GLY A 463 12.49 9.74 -29.78
CA GLY A 463 12.50 8.78 -30.88
C GLY A 463 12.66 9.37 -32.30
N ALA A 464 12.65 10.68 -32.45
CA ALA A 464 12.60 11.34 -33.76
C ALA A 464 13.81 11.04 -34.69
N ARG A 465 14.94 10.57 -34.14
CA ARG A 465 16.13 10.19 -34.88
C ARG A 465 16.27 8.68 -35.09
N LEU A 466 15.36 7.87 -34.54
CA LEU A 466 15.37 6.42 -34.71
C LEU A 466 14.86 6.03 -36.09
N ALA A 467 15.45 4.98 -36.66
CA ALA A 467 14.94 4.32 -37.84
C ALA A 467 13.68 3.51 -37.51
N HIS A 468 13.59 2.99 -36.29
CA HIS A 468 12.51 2.14 -35.78
C HIS A 468 11.93 2.70 -34.45
N PRO A 469 11.23 3.87 -34.50
CA PRO A 469 10.69 4.49 -33.30
C PRO A 469 9.55 3.67 -32.65
N GLU A 470 8.97 2.67 -33.35
CA GLU A 470 7.93 1.79 -32.83
C GLU A 470 8.37 0.93 -31.66
N ARG A 471 9.68 0.73 -31.48
CA ARG A 471 10.26 -0.02 -30.36
C ARG A 471 10.71 0.85 -29.19
N LEU A 472 10.46 2.15 -29.25
CA LEU A 472 10.70 3.07 -28.12
C LEU A 472 9.48 3.21 -27.24
N VAL A 473 9.68 3.17 -25.92
CA VAL A 473 8.66 3.35 -24.89
C VAL A 473 9.21 4.18 -23.73
N GLY A 474 8.39 5.03 -23.14
CA GLY A 474 8.72 5.62 -21.86
C GLY A 474 8.54 4.61 -20.74
N PHE A 475 9.50 4.53 -19.82
CA PHE A 475 9.45 3.59 -18.70
C PHE A 475 9.90 4.33 -17.43
N HIS A 476 9.01 5.19 -16.94
CA HIS A 476 9.30 6.19 -15.93
C HIS A 476 9.18 5.61 -14.53
N PHE A 477 10.31 5.48 -13.85
CA PHE A 477 10.42 5.05 -12.46
C PHE A 477 10.37 6.24 -11.51
N PHE A 478 9.98 5.97 -10.25
CA PHE A 478 10.01 6.92 -9.14
C PHE A 478 11.13 6.57 -8.16
N ASN A 479 11.82 7.61 -7.67
CA ASN A 479 12.91 7.45 -6.69
C ASN A 479 12.35 7.40 -5.25
N PRO A 480 12.79 6.46 -4.37
CA PRO A 480 13.77 5.39 -4.61
C PRO A 480 13.17 4.20 -5.38
N VAL A 481 13.86 3.74 -6.42
CA VAL A 481 13.38 2.68 -7.33
C VAL A 481 13.02 1.38 -6.58
N ALA A 482 13.79 1.04 -5.54
CA ALA A 482 13.53 -0.17 -4.75
C ALA A 482 12.23 -0.11 -3.92
N VAL A 483 11.74 1.09 -3.60
CA VAL A 483 10.61 1.34 -2.70
C VAL A 483 9.34 1.70 -3.44
N MET A 484 9.44 2.61 -4.39
CA MET A 484 8.27 3.14 -5.11
C MET A 484 7.66 2.07 -6.00
N PRO A 485 6.37 1.73 -5.83
CA PRO A 485 5.75 0.61 -6.53
C PRO A 485 5.25 0.92 -7.95
N LEU A 486 5.22 2.19 -8.37
CA LEU A 486 4.69 2.65 -9.65
C LEU A 486 5.74 2.65 -10.77
N ILE A 487 5.30 2.34 -11.97
CA ILE A 487 5.94 2.74 -13.24
C ILE A 487 4.87 3.37 -14.14
N GLU A 488 5.12 4.55 -14.66
CA GLU A 488 4.36 5.10 -15.78
C GLU A 488 4.97 4.57 -17.07
N VAL A 489 4.18 3.81 -17.84
CA VAL A 489 4.57 3.27 -19.15
C VAL A 489 3.99 4.18 -20.22
N VAL A 490 4.85 4.99 -20.83
CA VAL A 490 4.45 6.05 -21.74
C VAL A 490 4.42 5.53 -23.16
N LYS A 491 3.22 5.47 -23.76
CA LYS A 491 3.01 5.09 -25.15
C LYS A 491 3.11 6.33 -26.03
N ALA A 492 4.21 6.45 -26.79
CA ALA A 492 4.29 7.44 -27.87
C ALA A 492 3.41 7.03 -29.05
N PRO A 493 3.05 7.95 -29.97
CA PRO A 493 2.22 7.64 -31.12
C PRO A 493 2.77 6.50 -32.01
N ALA A 494 4.09 6.39 -32.13
CA ALA A 494 4.75 5.35 -32.91
C ALA A 494 4.89 4.01 -32.18
N THR A 495 4.83 3.97 -30.83
CA THR A 495 5.08 2.76 -30.03
C THR A 495 4.13 1.63 -30.40
N ASP A 496 4.68 0.48 -30.84
CA ASP A 496 3.88 -0.68 -31.22
C ASP A 496 3.35 -1.48 -30.01
N ASP A 497 2.34 -2.31 -30.26
CA ASP A 497 1.70 -3.09 -29.20
C ASP A 497 2.62 -4.19 -28.61
N ALA A 498 3.58 -4.71 -29.39
CA ALA A 498 4.54 -5.71 -28.88
C ALA A 498 5.55 -5.07 -27.91
N THR A 499 6.01 -3.86 -28.22
CA THR A 499 6.88 -3.05 -27.35
C THR A 499 6.14 -2.68 -26.06
N LEU A 500 4.91 -2.17 -26.18
CA LEU A 500 4.09 -1.81 -25.01
C LEU A 500 3.78 -3.05 -24.17
N SER A 501 3.40 -4.18 -24.78
CA SER A 501 3.17 -5.44 -24.05
C SER A 501 4.41 -5.91 -23.31
N THR A 502 5.59 -5.85 -23.98
CA THR A 502 6.87 -6.20 -23.35
C THR A 502 7.17 -5.31 -22.14
N ALA A 503 6.92 -4.01 -22.25
CA ALA A 503 7.09 -3.06 -21.13
C ALA A 503 6.16 -3.41 -19.96
N MET A 504 4.89 -3.71 -20.22
CA MET A 504 3.91 -4.06 -19.19
C MET A 504 4.26 -5.38 -18.47
N VAL A 505 4.65 -6.42 -19.24
CA VAL A 505 5.07 -7.71 -18.69
C VAL A 505 6.37 -7.56 -17.89
N THR A 506 7.31 -6.76 -18.40
CA THR A 506 8.57 -6.45 -17.67
C THR A 506 8.30 -5.74 -16.37
N ALA A 507 7.44 -4.71 -16.32
CA ALA A 507 7.05 -4.03 -15.11
C ALA A 507 6.46 -5.01 -14.07
N ALA A 508 5.58 -5.91 -14.50
CA ALA A 508 5.01 -6.94 -13.62
C ALA A 508 6.07 -7.92 -13.09
N ALA A 509 7.03 -8.35 -13.94
CA ALA A 509 8.15 -9.20 -13.52
C ALA A 509 9.08 -8.49 -12.52
N LEU A 510 9.24 -7.17 -12.65
CA LEU A 510 9.93 -6.32 -11.69
C LEU A 510 9.15 -6.11 -10.38
N ARG A 511 7.94 -6.66 -10.27
CA ARG A 511 6.97 -6.47 -9.16
C ARG A 511 6.59 -5.01 -8.96
N LYS A 512 6.39 -4.30 -10.07
CA LYS A 512 5.89 -2.94 -10.11
C LYS A 512 4.46 -2.93 -10.65
N ASN A 513 3.70 -1.92 -10.27
CA ASN A 513 2.40 -1.63 -10.84
C ASN A 513 2.61 -0.65 -12.00
N ALA A 514 2.16 -1.02 -13.19
CA ALA A 514 2.29 -0.19 -14.36
C ALA A 514 0.98 0.49 -14.72
N VAL A 515 1.04 1.76 -15.10
CA VAL A 515 -0.08 2.52 -15.68
C VAL A 515 0.34 2.97 -17.07
N VAL A 516 -0.49 2.71 -18.07
CA VAL A 516 -0.25 3.19 -19.44
C VAL A 516 -0.68 4.66 -19.53
N THR A 517 0.24 5.52 -19.98
CA THR A 517 -0.02 6.95 -20.19
C THR A 517 0.30 7.32 -21.64
N ALA A 518 -0.38 8.34 -22.17
CA ALA A 518 0.05 8.96 -23.41
C ALA A 518 1.32 9.81 -23.19
N ASP A 519 2.03 10.09 -24.27
CA ASP A 519 3.19 10.99 -24.28
C ASP A 519 2.73 12.45 -24.14
N ALA A 520 2.73 12.93 -22.89
CA ALA A 520 2.33 14.29 -22.53
C ALA A 520 3.30 14.86 -21.49
N PRO A 521 3.55 16.18 -21.46
CA PRO A 521 4.45 16.82 -20.52
C PRO A 521 4.15 16.44 -19.06
N GLY A 522 5.15 15.82 -18.37
CA GLY A 522 5.05 15.42 -16.98
C GLY A 522 4.15 14.21 -16.69
N PHE A 523 3.62 13.56 -17.71
CA PHE A 523 2.73 12.40 -17.66
C PHE A 523 1.56 12.63 -16.69
N VAL A 524 1.47 11.86 -15.60
CA VAL A 524 0.39 12.01 -14.60
C VAL A 524 0.94 12.58 -13.29
N VAL A 525 1.87 11.87 -12.63
CA VAL A 525 2.31 12.23 -11.28
C VAL A 525 2.98 13.59 -11.26
N ASN A 526 3.95 13.80 -12.14
CA ASN A 526 4.69 15.07 -12.17
C ASN A 526 3.80 16.24 -12.59
N ARG A 527 2.82 16.04 -13.47
CA ARG A 527 1.88 17.06 -13.91
C ARG A 527 0.97 17.51 -12.77
N VAL A 528 0.42 16.59 -11.98
CA VAL A 528 -0.40 16.91 -10.79
C VAL A 528 0.43 17.58 -9.71
N LEU A 529 1.65 17.07 -9.43
CA LEU A 529 2.54 17.67 -8.45
C LEU A 529 3.05 19.05 -8.89
N ALA A 530 3.35 19.25 -10.18
CA ALA A 530 3.74 20.56 -10.72
C ALA A 530 2.59 21.59 -10.56
N LYS A 531 1.33 21.16 -10.75
CA LYS A 531 0.17 22.03 -10.50
C LYS A 531 0.10 22.44 -9.03
N LEU A 532 0.20 21.49 -8.11
CA LEU A 532 0.19 21.74 -6.67
C LEU A 532 1.34 22.67 -6.25
N LEU A 533 2.57 22.36 -6.68
CA LEU A 533 3.76 23.13 -6.33
C LEU A 533 3.76 24.53 -6.96
N GLY A 534 3.29 24.64 -8.20
CA GLY A 534 3.14 25.93 -8.88
C GLY A 534 2.15 26.86 -8.17
N GLU A 535 1.00 26.33 -7.72
CA GLU A 535 0.02 27.10 -6.93
C GLU A 535 0.60 27.49 -5.56
N ALA A 536 1.37 26.62 -4.92
CA ALA A 536 2.03 26.90 -3.64
C ALA A 536 3.07 28.01 -3.78
N MET A 537 3.93 27.94 -4.81
CA MET A 537 4.94 28.97 -5.09
C MET A 537 4.30 30.30 -5.48
N HIS A 538 3.28 30.27 -6.37
CA HIS A 538 2.55 31.47 -6.76
C HIS A 538 1.92 32.19 -5.56
N ALA A 539 1.36 31.43 -4.60
CA ALA A 539 0.78 32.02 -3.38
C ALA A 539 1.85 32.76 -2.55
N VAL A 540 3.06 32.20 -2.40
CA VAL A 540 4.13 32.89 -1.67
C VAL A 540 4.62 34.11 -2.43
N GLU A 541 4.79 34.02 -3.74
CA GLU A 541 5.21 35.11 -4.62
C GLU A 541 4.19 36.25 -4.69
N THR A 542 2.94 35.98 -4.33
CA THR A 542 1.87 36.99 -4.21
C THR A 542 1.57 37.39 -2.78
N GLY A 543 2.49 37.15 -1.85
CA GLY A 543 2.46 37.67 -0.48
C GLY A 543 1.86 36.76 0.59
N THR A 544 1.45 35.52 0.26
CA THR A 544 0.96 34.56 1.26
C THR A 544 2.13 33.94 2.03
N PRO A 545 2.13 33.96 3.38
CA PRO A 545 3.21 33.33 4.16
C PRO A 545 3.33 31.81 3.89
N PRO A 546 4.56 31.26 3.82
CA PRO A 546 4.78 29.83 3.58
C PRO A 546 4.07 28.93 4.59
N GLU A 547 3.96 29.34 5.85
CA GLU A 547 3.22 28.62 6.89
C GLU A 547 1.71 28.54 6.58
N THR A 548 1.17 29.54 5.89
CA THR A 548 -0.23 29.53 5.45
C THR A 548 -0.42 28.55 4.29
N VAL A 549 0.56 28.47 3.39
CA VAL A 549 0.57 27.48 2.31
C VAL A 549 0.57 26.05 2.87
N GLU A 550 1.39 25.78 3.88
CA GLU A 550 1.41 24.47 4.54
C GLU A 550 0.09 24.14 5.23
N ARG A 551 -0.51 25.11 5.91
CA ARG A 551 -1.87 24.92 6.48
C ARG A 551 -2.93 24.66 5.43
N ALA A 552 -2.85 25.33 4.29
CA ALA A 552 -3.78 25.12 3.15
C ALA A 552 -3.67 23.71 2.56
N THR A 553 -2.44 23.16 2.48
CA THR A 553 -2.17 21.85 1.88
C THR A 553 -2.23 20.69 2.86
N ALA A 554 -2.23 20.94 4.18
CA ALA A 554 -2.30 19.90 5.21
C ALA A 554 -3.50 18.94 5.06
N PRO A 555 -4.73 19.39 4.66
CA PRO A 555 -5.87 18.47 4.46
C PRO A 555 -5.68 17.45 3.34
N PHE A 556 -4.76 17.65 2.40
CA PHE A 556 -4.44 16.62 1.37
C PHE A 556 -3.76 15.40 1.96
N GLY A 557 -3.18 15.52 3.18
CA GLY A 557 -2.55 14.42 3.89
C GLY A 557 -1.30 13.85 3.22
N LEU A 558 -0.68 14.59 2.33
CA LEU A 558 0.56 14.19 1.67
C LEU A 558 1.67 13.95 2.71
N PRO A 559 2.59 13.01 2.46
CA PRO A 559 3.64 12.65 3.42
C PRO A 559 4.64 13.76 3.70
N MET A 560 4.66 14.78 2.83
CA MET A 560 5.54 15.94 2.90
C MET A 560 4.76 17.20 2.53
N THR A 561 5.15 18.33 3.16
CA THR A 561 4.66 19.63 2.72
C THR A 561 5.23 19.99 1.33
N PRO A 562 4.63 20.93 0.58
CA PRO A 562 5.15 21.36 -0.72
C PRO A 562 6.64 21.73 -0.67
N PHE A 563 7.08 22.42 0.39
CA PHE A 563 8.45 22.88 0.53
C PHE A 563 9.42 21.75 0.92
N GLU A 564 8.98 20.76 1.71
CA GLU A 564 9.75 19.55 1.97
C GLU A 564 9.93 18.71 0.72
N LEU A 565 8.89 18.63 -0.11
CA LEU A 565 8.95 17.92 -1.39
C LEU A 565 9.93 18.60 -2.36
N LEU A 566 9.90 19.94 -2.46
CA LEU A 566 10.84 20.70 -3.28
C LEU A 566 12.31 20.48 -2.83
N GLU A 567 12.58 20.47 -1.51
CA GLU A 567 13.93 20.15 -1.01
C GLU A 567 14.36 18.72 -1.33
N LEU A 568 13.42 17.76 -1.21
CA LEU A 568 13.70 16.33 -1.46
C LEU A 568 14.01 16.06 -2.93
N VAL A 569 13.24 16.63 -3.83
CA VAL A 569 13.41 16.50 -5.29
C VAL A 569 14.65 17.26 -5.75
N GLY A 570 14.99 18.32 -5.05
CA GLY A 570 16.03 19.28 -5.40
C GLY A 570 15.46 20.53 -6.08
N LEU A 571 15.81 21.69 -5.56
CA LEU A 571 15.21 22.98 -5.98
C LEU A 571 15.42 23.27 -7.45
N THR A 572 16.61 22.96 -7.99
CA THR A 572 16.92 23.10 -9.42
C THR A 572 16.04 22.21 -10.30
N VAL A 573 15.82 20.96 -9.86
CA VAL A 573 14.95 20.02 -10.57
C VAL A 573 13.49 20.50 -10.50
N GLY A 574 13.04 20.96 -9.32
CA GLY A 574 11.71 21.53 -9.14
C GLY A 574 11.46 22.74 -10.04
N ALA A 575 12.42 23.66 -10.16
CA ALA A 575 12.35 24.82 -11.06
C ALA A 575 12.22 24.36 -12.52
N HIS A 576 13.09 23.46 -12.98
CA HIS A 576 13.04 22.94 -14.34
C HIS A 576 11.70 22.24 -14.66
N VAL A 577 11.13 21.49 -13.71
CA VAL A 577 9.81 20.85 -13.88
C VAL A 577 8.72 21.90 -14.05
N LEU A 578 8.71 22.97 -13.22
CA LEU A 578 7.72 24.06 -13.37
C LEU A 578 7.88 24.80 -14.69
N ASP A 579 9.10 25.09 -15.11
CA ASP A 579 9.40 25.76 -16.39
C ASP A 579 8.90 24.93 -17.59
N THR A 580 9.16 23.62 -17.56
CA THR A 580 8.71 22.69 -18.62
C THR A 580 7.20 22.70 -18.74
N HIS A 581 6.47 22.66 -17.61
CA HIS A 581 5.01 22.70 -17.62
C HIS A 581 4.48 24.06 -18.03
N HIS A 582 5.11 25.16 -17.58
CA HIS A 582 4.74 26.50 -18.02
C HIS A 582 4.96 26.70 -19.53
N ALA A 583 6.09 26.23 -20.05
CA ALA A 583 6.36 26.31 -21.49
C ALA A 583 5.34 25.52 -22.33
N ALA A 584 4.92 24.34 -21.83
CA ALA A 584 3.91 23.52 -22.50
C ALA A 584 2.49 24.10 -22.35
N PHE A 585 2.18 24.72 -21.22
CA PHE A 585 0.83 25.19 -20.86
C PHE A 585 0.86 26.54 -20.12
N PRO A 586 1.21 27.65 -20.79
CA PRO A 586 1.47 28.95 -20.13
C PRO A 586 0.28 29.50 -19.32
N GLU A 587 -0.95 29.26 -19.77
CA GLU A 587 -2.17 29.72 -19.10
C GLU A 587 -2.54 28.93 -17.85
N ARG A 588 -1.90 27.77 -17.64
CA ARG A 588 -2.31 26.80 -16.62
C ARG A 588 -1.29 26.58 -15.51
N PHE A 589 0.00 26.75 -15.82
CA PHE A 589 1.09 26.54 -14.88
C PHE A 589 1.86 27.82 -14.64
N HIS A 590 2.17 28.08 -13.38
CA HIS A 590 2.90 29.26 -12.95
C HIS A 590 4.41 29.07 -13.20
N ALA A 591 5.06 30.09 -13.79
CA ALA A 591 6.51 30.21 -13.83
C ALA A 591 6.99 30.87 -12.53
N SER A 592 7.84 30.20 -11.78
CA SER A 592 8.26 30.66 -10.46
C SER A 592 9.68 31.23 -10.45
N GLU A 593 9.81 32.54 -10.49
CA GLU A 593 11.11 33.21 -10.30
C GLU A 593 11.66 33.02 -8.88
N GLY A 594 10.78 32.93 -7.88
CA GLY A 594 11.16 32.67 -6.50
C GLY A 594 11.83 31.32 -6.34
N LEU A 595 11.39 30.28 -7.07
CA LEU A 595 12.01 28.97 -7.04
C LEU A 595 13.40 28.97 -7.71
N HIS A 596 13.63 29.74 -8.76
CA HIS A 596 14.96 29.92 -9.35
C HIS A 596 15.92 30.56 -8.34
N ARG A 597 15.49 31.63 -7.66
CA ARG A 597 16.31 32.25 -6.60
C ARG A 597 16.58 31.31 -5.43
N LEU A 598 15.62 30.42 -5.10
CA LEU A 598 15.82 29.38 -4.10
C LEU A 598 16.81 28.30 -4.55
N ALA A 599 16.81 27.92 -5.83
CA ALA A 599 17.73 26.94 -6.38
C ALA A 599 19.19 27.40 -6.23
N GLU A 600 19.46 28.70 -6.41
CA GLU A 600 20.78 29.32 -6.16
C GLU A 600 21.12 29.32 -4.65
N HIS A 601 20.13 29.52 -3.77
CA HIS A 601 20.32 29.51 -2.33
C HIS A 601 20.52 28.10 -1.75
N GLY A 602 19.93 27.08 -2.36
CA GLY A 602 20.13 25.66 -2.07
C GLY A 602 19.34 25.07 -0.90
N ARG A 603 18.45 25.84 -0.24
CA ARG A 603 17.57 25.34 0.84
C ARG A 603 16.33 26.21 1.02
N VAL A 604 15.27 25.61 1.61
CA VAL A 604 14.00 26.28 1.99
C VAL A 604 13.82 26.25 3.51
N LEU A 605 14.19 25.13 4.12
CA LEU A 605 13.91 24.84 5.54
C LEU A 605 15.16 24.98 6.41
N ASP A 606 15.00 25.55 7.61
CA ASP A 606 16.03 25.53 8.65
C ASP A 606 15.95 24.20 9.42
N ARG A 607 17.12 23.58 9.65
CA ARG A 607 17.24 22.28 10.31
C ARG A 607 18.28 22.32 11.42
N ASP A 608 18.07 21.54 12.48
CA ASP A 608 19.06 21.38 13.53
C ASP A 608 20.22 20.45 13.09
N ALA A 609 21.24 20.34 13.95
CA ALA A 609 22.40 19.48 13.70
C ALA A 609 22.05 17.97 13.53
N LYS A 610 20.83 17.56 13.89
CA LYS A 610 20.30 16.20 13.70
C LYS A 610 19.39 16.10 12.46
N GLY A 611 19.34 17.14 11.63
CA GLY A 611 18.50 17.21 10.42
C GLY A 611 17.00 17.45 10.69
N ARG A 612 16.58 17.71 11.94
CA ARG A 612 15.18 17.97 12.27
C ARG A 612 14.80 19.39 11.91
N ARG A 613 13.66 19.56 11.26
CA ARG A 613 13.12 20.85 10.86
C ARG A 613 12.87 21.75 12.10
N LYS A 614 13.30 23.01 12.01
CA LYS A 614 13.03 24.07 12.99
C LYS A 614 12.02 25.09 12.48
N GLY A 615 11.90 25.26 11.17
CA GLY A 615 11.03 26.22 10.51
C GLY A 615 11.53 26.51 9.10
N PHE A 616 11.18 27.67 8.58
CA PHE A 616 11.68 28.15 7.31
C PHE A 616 13.00 28.92 7.48
N ASP A 617 13.92 28.77 6.52
CA ASP A 617 15.10 29.62 6.43
C ASP A 617 14.66 31.06 6.10
N LYS A 618 15.10 32.03 6.91
CA LYS A 618 14.68 33.43 6.77
C LYS A 618 15.04 34.05 5.43
N ARG A 619 16.23 33.66 4.88
CA ARG A 619 16.68 34.14 3.58
C ARG A 619 15.86 33.48 2.46
N ALA A 620 15.55 32.22 2.58
CA ALA A 620 14.66 31.51 1.66
C ALA A 620 13.29 32.17 1.57
N VAL A 621 12.69 32.49 2.72
CA VAL A 621 11.40 33.23 2.75
C VAL A 621 11.49 34.55 2.01
N ALA A 622 12.54 35.33 2.25
CA ALA A 622 12.75 36.61 1.56
C ALA A 622 12.99 36.46 0.04
N LEU A 623 13.61 35.35 -0.39
CA LEU A 623 13.85 35.07 -1.81
C LEU A 623 12.57 34.62 -2.54
N MET A 624 11.66 33.94 -1.85
CA MET A 624 10.37 33.52 -2.40
C MET A 624 9.34 34.65 -2.40
N ALA A 625 9.38 35.53 -1.38
CA ALA A 625 8.35 36.53 -1.16
C ALA A 625 8.27 37.54 -2.34
N GLY A 626 7.06 37.87 -2.71
CA GLY A 626 6.71 38.93 -3.65
C GLY A 626 5.65 39.86 -3.08
N GLU A 627 5.21 40.84 -3.89
CA GLU A 627 4.19 41.78 -3.53
C GLU A 627 2.84 41.34 -4.08
N GLY A 628 1.80 41.43 -3.26
CA GLY A 628 0.44 41.07 -3.64
C GLY A 628 -0.51 40.94 -2.45
N THR A 629 -1.64 40.30 -2.66
CA THR A 629 -2.65 40.06 -1.63
C THR A 629 -2.50 38.66 -1.08
N ALA A 630 -2.17 38.57 0.21
CA ALA A 630 -2.09 37.28 0.91
C ALA A 630 -3.47 36.61 0.96
N LEU A 631 -3.52 35.32 0.66
CA LEU A 631 -4.70 34.49 0.79
C LEU A 631 -4.78 33.88 2.19
N SER A 632 -6.00 33.67 2.70
CA SER A 632 -6.22 32.79 3.84
C SER A 632 -5.93 31.33 3.45
N ALA A 633 -5.73 30.45 4.44
CA ALA A 633 -5.50 29.03 4.18
C ALA A 633 -6.67 28.37 3.44
N ASP A 634 -7.91 28.76 3.73
CA ASP A 634 -9.10 28.18 3.10
C ASP A 634 -9.27 28.67 1.65
N GLU A 635 -9.03 29.96 1.37
CA GLU A 635 -9.04 30.49 0.00
C GLU A 635 -7.96 29.82 -0.87
N LEU A 636 -6.75 29.69 -0.33
CA LEU A 636 -5.65 29.03 -1.03
C LEU A 636 -5.93 27.54 -1.26
N ARG A 637 -6.46 26.85 -0.25
CA ARG A 637 -6.85 25.43 -0.40
C ARG A 637 -7.86 25.27 -1.53
N ARG A 638 -8.94 26.04 -1.52
CA ARG A 638 -9.97 26.00 -2.56
C ARG A 638 -9.37 26.26 -3.95
N ARG A 639 -8.48 27.24 -4.07
CA ARG A 639 -7.79 27.53 -5.33
C ARG A 639 -6.95 26.34 -5.82
N ILE A 640 -6.21 25.68 -4.92
CA ILE A 640 -5.43 24.48 -5.25
C ILE A 640 -6.36 23.34 -5.66
N GLU A 641 -7.42 23.07 -4.90
CA GLU A 641 -8.42 22.03 -5.21
C GLU A 641 -9.04 22.23 -6.59
N ASP A 642 -9.48 23.45 -6.90
CA ASP A 642 -10.05 23.79 -8.20
C ASP A 642 -9.02 23.66 -9.33
N GLY A 643 -7.78 24.08 -9.10
CA GLY A 643 -6.69 23.94 -10.05
C GLY A 643 -6.31 22.47 -10.32
N LEU A 644 -6.31 21.62 -9.29
CA LEU A 644 -6.10 20.19 -9.45
C LEU A 644 -7.27 19.52 -10.20
N ALA A 645 -8.51 19.89 -9.89
CA ALA A 645 -9.69 19.34 -10.56
C ALA A 645 -9.72 19.71 -12.04
N ASP A 646 -9.37 20.96 -12.39
CA ASP A 646 -9.26 21.41 -13.79
C ASP A 646 -8.16 20.62 -14.53
N GLU A 647 -6.97 20.53 -13.96
CA GLU A 647 -5.82 19.89 -14.61
C GLU A 647 -6.03 18.40 -14.81
N ILE A 648 -6.55 17.69 -13.80
CA ILE A 648 -6.90 16.27 -13.91
C ILE A 648 -8.01 16.08 -14.95
N GLY A 649 -9.00 16.98 -14.96
CA GLY A 649 -10.04 16.97 -15.96
C GLY A 649 -9.50 17.05 -17.38
N ARG A 650 -8.57 17.96 -17.64
CA ARG A 650 -7.90 18.12 -18.94
C ARG A 650 -7.07 16.91 -19.31
N MET A 651 -6.34 16.30 -18.35
CA MET A 651 -5.61 15.05 -18.62
C MET A 651 -6.52 13.92 -19.11
N LEU A 652 -7.73 13.82 -18.56
CA LEU A 652 -8.72 12.85 -19.00
C LEU A 652 -9.30 13.20 -20.37
N ASP A 653 -9.62 14.46 -20.60
CA ASP A 653 -10.19 14.96 -21.87
C ASP A 653 -9.16 14.85 -23.02
N ASP A 654 -7.87 15.07 -22.73
CA ASP A 654 -6.74 14.91 -23.66
C ASP A 654 -6.33 13.44 -23.85
N GLY A 655 -6.92 12.49 -23.11
CA GLY A 655 -6.61 11.05 -23.20
C GLY A 655 -5.21 10.68 -22.69
N VAL A 656 -4.64 11.48 -21.77
CA VAL A 656 -3.35 11.16 -21.15
C VAL A 656 -3.41 9.84 -20.39
N VAL A 657 -4.53 9.57 -19.74
CA VAL A 657 -4.93 8.29 -19.15
C VAL A 657 -6.38 7.98 -19.50
N SER A 658 -6.76 6.72 -19.35
CA SER A 658 -8.09 6.27 -19.79
C SER A 658 -9.22 6.62 -18.80
N ALA A 659 -8.92 6.80 -17.52
CA ALA A 659 -9.91 7.02 -16.47
C ALA A 659 -9.30 7.71 -15.23
N ALA A 660 -10.16 8.26 -14.37
CA ALA A 660 -9.77 8.88 -13.10
C ALA A 660 -9.07 7.89 -12.16
N GLU A 661 -9.45 6.62 -12.22
CA GLU A 661 -8.82 5.52 -11.49
C GLU A 661 -7.33 5.37 -11.81
N ASP A 662 -6.90 5.67 -13.03
CA ASP A 662 -5.48 5.63 -13.42
C ASP A 662 -4.71 6.80 -12.80
N VAL A 663 -5.33 7.98 -12.73
CA VAL A 663 -4.76 9.15 -12.03
C VAL A 663 -4.57 8.83 -10.56
N ASP A 664 -5.61 8.32 -9.90
CA ASP A 664 -5.55 7.99 -8.47
C ASP A 664 -4.54 6.89 -8.17
N LEU A 665 -4.47 5.86 -9.02
CA LEU A 665 -3.47 4.81 -8.90
C LEU A 665 -2.05 5.36 -9.01
N CYS A 666 -1.79 6.26 -9.96
CA CYS A 666 -0.52 6.96 -10.11
C CYS A 666 -0.18 7.78 -8.87
N LEU A 667 -1.13 8.53 -8.33
CA LEU A 667 -0.89 9.41 -7.18
C LEU A 667 -0.71 8.63 -5.87
N VAL A 668 -1.50 7.59 -5.63
CA VAL A 668 -1.36 6.73 -4.45
C VAL A 668 -0.02 5.98 -4.47
N LEU A 669 0.39 5.44 -5.62
CA LEU A 669 1.60 4.63 -5.73
C LEU A 669 2.87 5.43 -6.07
N GLY A 670 2.75 6.59 -6.72
CA GLY A 670 3.88 7.39 -7.20
C GLY A 670 4.14 8.66 -6.41
N ALA A 671 3.10 9.32 -5.87
CA ALA A 671 3.23 10.54 -5.08
C ALA A 671 3.02 10.34 -3.57
N GLY A 672 2.61 9.15 -3.13
CA GLY A 672 2.28 8.88 -1.74
C GLY A 672 0.97 9.56 -1.30
N TRP A 673 0.04 9.82 -2.23
CA TRP A 673 -1.28 10.29 -1.86
C TRP A 673 -1.93 9.33 -0.89
N PRO A 674 -2.56 9.81 0.22
CA PRO A 674 -3.03 8.92 1.27
C PRO A 674 -4.04 7.89 0.76
N PHE A 675 -3.79 6.64 1.06
CA PHE A 675 -4.67 5.52 0.71
C PHE A 675 -6.09 5.73 1.25
N GLN A 676 -6.21 6.27 2.47
CA GLN A 676 -7.48 6.56 3.14
C GLN A 676 -8.27 7.70 2.51
N MET A 677 -7.66 8.46 1.61
CA MET A 677 -8.35 9.49 0.83
C MET A 677 -8.92 8.95 -0.48
N GLY A 678 -8.52 7.73 -0.88
CA GLY A 678 -8.92 7.09 -2.13
C GLY A 678 -8.11 7.52 -3.35
N GLY A 679 -7.24 8.53 -3.20
CA GLY A 679 -6.58 9.23 -4.29
C GLY A 679 -6.99 10.71 -4.31
N ALA A 680 -6.64 11.43 -5.35
CA ALA A 680 -6.97 12.85 -5.49
C ALA A 680 -8.41 13.05 -5.97
N THR A 681 -8.87 12.27 -6.96
CA THR A 681 -10.17 12.53 -7.59
C THR A 681 -11.36 12.25 -6.69
N PRO A 682 -11.39 11.20 -5.81
CA PRO A 682 -12.44 11.06 -4.81
C PRO A 682 -12.45 12.19 -3.78
N TYR A 683 -11.28 12.68 -3.39
CA TYR A 683 -11.19 13.85 -2.51
C TYR A 683 -11.78 15.10 -3.15
N LEU A 684 -11.41 15.39 -4.41
CA LEU A 684 -11.90 16.54 -5.16
C LEU A 684 -13.41 16.49 -5.41
N ASP A 685 -13.97 15.28 -5.55
CA ASP A 685 -15.43 15.07 -5.62
C ASP A 685 -16.10 15.42 -4.29
N ARG A 686 -15.57 14.92 -3.16
CA ARG A 686 -16.14 15.17 -1.82
C ARG A 686 -16.14 16.65 -1.41
N VAL A 687 -15.09 17.40 -1.79
CA VAL A 687 -15.02 18.85 -1.50
C VAL A 687 -15.70 19.69 -2.58
N GLY A 688 -16.38 19.08 -3.54
CA GLY A 688 -17.14 19.70 -4.61
C GLY A 688 -16.30 20.44 -5.67
N ALA A 689 -14.96 20.32 -5.66
CA ALA A 689 -14.07 20.98 -6.61
C ALA A 689 -14.34 20.54 -8.07
N SER A 690 -14.52 19.24 -8.29
CA SER A 690 -14.83 18.69 -9.61
C SER A 690 -16.13 19.27 -10.19
N ARG A 691 -17.18 19.43 -9.38
CA ARG A 691 -18.44 20.04 -9.81
C ARG A 691 -18.29 21.53 -10.07
N ARG A 692 -17.55 22.27 -9.22
CA ARG A 692 -17.31 23.71 -9.41
C ARG A 692 -16.60 23.99 -10.73
N VAL A 693 -15.61 23.16 -11.08
CA VAL A 693 -14.75 23.44 -12.24
C VAL A 693 -15.23 22.74 -13.51
N ARG A 694 -15.72 21.49 -13.40
CA ARG A 694 -16.08 20.64 -14.55
C ARG A 694 -17.60 20.47 -14.75
N GLY A 695 -18.43 20.94 -13.81
CA GLY A 695 -19.88 20.73 -13.81
C GLY A 695 -20.32 19.29 -13.49
N ARG A 696 -19.39 18.37 -13.25
CA ARG A 696 -19.67 16.96 -12.92
C ARG A 696 -18.57 16.38 -12.04
N PRO A 697 -18.85 15.35 -11.23
CA PRO A 697 -17.84 14.62 -10.49
C PRO A 697 -16.99 13.73 -11.41
N PHE A 698 -15.87 13.23 -10.89
CA PHE A 698 -15.04 12.24 -11.54
C PHE A 698 -15.65 10.84 -11.41
N HIS A 699 -16.31 10.57 -10.27
CA HIS A 699 -16.85 9.27 -9.91
C HIS A 699 -18.35 9.31 -9.61
N ASP A 700 -18.98 8.14 -9.66
CA ASP A 700 -20.34 7.95 -9.13
C ASP A 700 -20.31 8.13 -7.59
N PRO A 701 -21.29 8.83 -6.98
CA PRO A 701 -21.39 8.99 -5.53
C PRO A 701 -21.33 7.70 -4.72
N LEU A 702 -21.78 6.58 -5.29
CA LEU A 702 -21.68 5.26 -4.63
C LEU A 702 -20.23 4.78 -4.43
N VAL A 703 -19.28 5.32 -5.21
CA VAL A 703 -17.86 4.95 -5.14
C VAL A 703 -17.11 5.77 -4.08
N VAL A 704 -17.49 7.03 -3.89
CA VAL A 704 -16.71 8.00 -3.10
C VAL A 704 -17.38 8.40 -1.78
N GLY A 705 -18.58 7.92 -1.50
CA GLY A 705 -19.39 8.35 -0.35
C GLY A 705 -20.18 9.64 -0.64
N PRO A 706 -21.04 10.05 0.29
CA PRO A 706 -21.84 11.27 0.14
C PRO A 706 -20.97 12.52 0.09
N GLU A 707 -21.41 13.50 -0.71
CA GLU A 707 -20.77 14.83 -0.73
C GLU A 707 -20.95 15.52 0.64
N HIS A 708 -19.89 16.16 1.12
CA HIS A 708 -20.03 17.07 2.25
C HIS A 708 -20.68 18.37 1.74
N GLU A 709 -21.94 18.62 2.14
CA GLU A 709 -22.50 19.95 2.01
C GLU A 709 -21.64 20.91 2.84
N GLU A 710 -21.11 21.96 2.20
CA GLU A 710 -20.46 23.04 2.93
C GLU A 710 -21.46 23.57 3.99
N PRO A 711 -21.03 23.78 5.25
CA PRO A 711 -21.88 24.49 6.18
C PRO A 711 -22.18 25.84 5.56
N THR A 712 -23.43 26.05 5.17
CA THR A 712 -23.92 27.37 4.74
C THR A 712 -23.57 28.35 5.85
N THR A 713 -22.59 29.22 5.57
CA THR A 713 -22.29 30.36 6.43
C THR A 713 -23.53 31.25 6.45
N ALA A 714 -24.33 31.12 7.51
CA ALA A 714 -25.39 32.04 7.85
C ALA A 714 -24.79 33.28 8.53
#